data_7625f267f807253c8881f9d29d380f71
#
_entry.id   7625f267f807253c8881f9d29d380f71
#
_cell.length_a   1.000
_cell.length_b   1.000
_cell.length_c   1.000
_cell.angle_alpha   90.00
_cell.angle_beta   90.00
_cell.angle_gamma   90.00
#
_symmetry.space_group_name_H-M   'P 1'
#
loop_
_entity.id
_entity.type
_entity.pdbx_description
1 polymer ?
#
loop_
_entity_poly.entity_id
_entity_poly.type
_entity_poly.pdbx_seq_one_letter_code
_entity_poly.pdbx_strand_id
1 'polypeptide(L)'
;MNHEDLHSDLFALAGSLLNDNRTLSYRLKGNSMYPTLQAGDTAFVDICPVEQLKKGDIVVFKANNMLIAHRVVEIKSTNQEFYIQTKGDNCLQTDAFFKSDVLLGKINSFTRNGRRISIKSLRMKLLGFLAKKHPHILLKTNGIALALKHQWQNLKSLKNNLSIIAENSGKQLWINALIAVLQGILPFVIIVCIKALTDFLIQTDKGSPVQMHYFFILLTITALVFLSNVLLTEIKAYTSEKLSQSVIKHIYKKLHLKHSQLDLSHYENPEDQNRIHRAVQEASYRPLKIINELLVGIKSVAAALFLAGIFISIKWYLIIILIIAIMPDILIRIDYSRKLYKLKNQHSEPEREMYYYNRVLTGYPFAKEQKLFGFADFFLTRFTKIQGQLFKDKIQLSKTQLKREILVQIFAIALIFFALAYVSLLKINGHISIGTVVLFFFAFQRGYAVLNDLFRSSTQIIEDNSFLNDFISFINIASKKDTTAHRSFSLQKEISIEHLIFRYKNSKRNALNDINLVIPAGKTVAFVGENGSGKTTLIKLLCGFYSPDSGDIFFDGIPAENIGGKIIRENISAVFQDFALYNISALLNIGLGDTKTPIDTNKAKKAAEAADIAETMEKLPEGYNTLLGNLFTGGEELSIGQWQKIAIARAFYRNAPLLLMDEPSSALDAHAELDIIEKLKKLSENKTAVIVSHRLTTVQWADLIYVFDQGKIIESGTHQELISKNGKYQSLFTAANKKS
;
A
#
# COMPACT_ATOMS: atom_id res chain seq x y z
N MET A 1 -24.44 -22.06 -1.42
CA MET A 1 -25.59 -21.16 -1.59
C MET A 1 -25.10 -19.93 -2.33
N ASN A 2 -25.68 -19.65 -3.50
CA ASN A 2 -25.32 -18.49 -4.32
C ASN A 2 -25.69 -17.19 -3.59
N HIS A 3 -24.91 -16.12 -3.75
CA HIS A 3 -25.19 -14.80 -3.17
C HIS A 3 -26.57 -14.24 -3.58
N GLU A 4 -27.16 -14.73 -4.68
CA GLU A 4 -28.49 -14.35 -5.15
C GLU A 4 -29.61 -14.97 -4.31
N ASP A 5 -29.47 -16.21 -3.83
CA ASP A 5 -30.48 -16.90 -3.01
C ASP A 5 -30.57 -16.28 -1.61
N LEU A 6 -29.44 -15.85 -1.04
CA LEU A 6 -29.39 -15.23 0.29
C LEU A 6 -30.12 -13.87 0.35
N HIS A 7 -30.16 -13.13 -0.77
CA HIS A 7 -30.83 -11.84 -0.87
C HIS A 7 -32.33 -11.94 -1.12
N SER A 8 -32.78 -13.02 -1.82
CA SER A 8 -34.23 -13.29 -2.00
C SER A 8 -34.87 -13.71 -0.68
N ASP A 9 -34.18 -14.56 0.10
CA ASP A 9 -34.63 -15.04 1.40
C ASP A 9 -34.66 -13.91 2.46
N LEU A 10 -33.70 -12.97 2.42
CA LEU A 10 -33.71 -11.79 3.26
C LEU A 10 -34.89 -10.84 2.96
N PHE A 11 -35.33 -10.77 1.70
CA PHE A 11 -36.48 -9.96 1.33
C PHE A 11 -37.80 -10.61 1.78
N ALA A 12 -37.94 -11.91 1.59
CA ALA A 12 -39.10 -12.68 2.07
C ALA A 12 -39.18 -12.64 3.60
N LEU A 13 -38.05 -12.74 4.31
CA LEU A 13 -37.94 -12.62 5.76
C LEU A 13 -38.25 -11.19 6.23
N ALA A 14 -37.80 -10.16 5.50
CA ALA A 14 -38.15 -8.78 5.79
C ALA A 14 -39.67 -8.51 5.64
N GLY A 15 -40.27 -9.07 4.59
CA GLY A 15 -41.71 -8.99 4.37
C GLY A 15 -42.52 -9.70 5.45
N SER A 16 -42.11 -10.90 5.89
CA SER A 16 -42.78 -11.65 6.97
C SER A 16 -42.66 -10.95 8.35
N LEU A 17 -41.46 -10.42 8.65
CA LEU A 17 -41.24 -9.66 9.92
C LEU A 17 -42.03 -8.36 9.97
N LEU A 18 -42.27 -7.74 8.82
CA LEU A 18 -43.10 -6.52 8.74
C LEU A 18 -44.57 -6.83 8.88
N ASN A 19 -45.07 -7.97 8.38
CA ASN A 19 -46.48 -8.40 8.55
C ASN A 19 -46.87 -8.66 10.03
N ASP A 20 -45.88 -9.00 10.88
CA ASP A 20 -46.04 -9.18 12.33
C ASP A 20 -46.06 -7.88 13.16
N ASN A 21 -46.24 -6.72 12.55
CA ASN A 21 -46.18 -5.39 13.19
C ASN A 21 -44.82 -5.07 13.85
N ARG A 22 -43.74 -5.70 13.38
CA ARG A 22 -42.38 -5.44 13.86
C ARG A 22 -41.69 -4.42 12.98
N THR A 23 -41.06 -3.42 13.56
CA THR A 23 -40.23 -2.43 12.86
C THR A 23 -38.98 -3.09 12.32
N LEU A 24 -38.74 -3.01 11.01
CA LEU A 24 -37.52 -3.49 10.38
C LEU A 24 -36.39 -2.48 10.60
N SER A 25 -35.25 -2.91 11.12
CA SER A 25 -34.03 -2.10 11.19
C SER A 25 -33.09 -2.44 10.05
N TYR A 26 -32.69 -1.42 9.27
CA TYR A 26 -31.81 -1.58 8.10
C TYR A 26 -30.61 -0.65 8.18
N ARG A 27 -29.39 -1.22 8.06
CA ARG A 27 -28.15 -0.44 8.06
C ARG A 27 -27.82 0.05 6.67
N LEU A 28 -27.80 1.37 6.48
CA LEU A 28 -27.53 2.04 5.21
C LEU A 28 -26.06 1.89 4.78
N LYS A 29 -25.85 1.49 3.53
CA LYS A 29 -24.49 1.35 2.95
C LYS A 29 -24.12 2.50 2.01
N GLY A 30 -25.10 3.20 1.42
CA GLY A 30 -24.91 4.25 0.42
C GLY A 30 -25.01 5.68 0.96
N ASN A 31 -24.56 6.66 0.17
CA ASN A 31 -24.64 8.09 0.48
C ASN A 31 -25.62 8.84 -0.44
N SER A 32 -26.51 8.16 -1.16
CA SER A 32 -27.50 8.79 -2.05
C SER A 32 -28.46 9.72 -1.33
N MET A 33 -28.70 9.50 -0.04
CA MET A 33 -29.56 10.29 0.83
C MET A 33 -28.82 11.29 1.73
N TYR A 34 -27.52 11.46 1.54
CA TYR A 34 -26.73 12.43 2.31
C TYR A 34 -27.23 13.87 2.06
N PRO A 35 -27.37 14.77 3.06
CA PRO A 35 -26.97 14.61 4.46
C PRO A 35 -28.09 14.07 5.36
N THR A 36 -29.28 13.85 4.81
CA THR A 36 -30.44 13.39 5.59
C THR A 36 -30.16 12.04 6.25
N LEU A 37 -29.76 11.05 5.44
CA LEU A 37 -29.29 9.75 5.89
C LEU A 37 -27.86 9.51 5.37
N GLN A 38 -27.03 8.81 6.15
CA GLN A 38 -25.62 8.56 5.84
C GLN A 38 -25.31 7.06 5.85
N ALA A 39 -24.27 6.66 5.14
CA ALA A 39 -23.73 5.31 5.27
C ALA A 39 -23.35 5.03 6.75
N GLY A 40 -23.79 3.88 7.26
CA GLY A 40 -23.62 3.50 8.66
C GLY A 40 -24.79 3.86 9.60
N ASP A 41 -25.73 4.72 9.18
CA ASP A 41 -26.97 4.93 9.93
C ASP A 41 -27.82 3.65 9.93
N THR A 42 -28.49 3.36 11.03
CA THR A 42 -29.50 2.30 11.11
C THR A 42 -30.89 2.92 11.01
N ALA A 43 -31.55 2.73 9.88
CA ALA A 43 -32.87 3.23 9.62
C ALA A 43 -33.96 2.28 10.18
N PHE A 44 -35.03 2.82 10.75
CA PHE A 44 -36.19 2.07 11.18
C PHE A 44 -37.30 2.29 10.17
N VAL A 45 -37.74 1.18 9.57
CA VAL A 45 -38.72 1.13 8.48
C VAL A 45 -40.04 0.64 9.06
N ASP A 46 -41.08 1.42 8.87
CA ASP A 46 -42.46 1.05 9.25
C ASP A 46 -43.26 0.75 7.99
N ILE A 47 -44.15 -0.25 8.03
CA ILE A 47 -45.10 -0.53 6.94
C ILE A 47 -46.01 0.70 6.77
N CYS A 48 -46.15 1.11 5.52
CA CYS A 48 -47.03 2.22 5.18
C CYS A 48 -47.79 1.88 3.88
N PRO A 49 -49.15 1.80 3.91
CA PRO A 49 -49.92 1.69 2.69
C PRO A 49 -49.64 2.86 1.77
N VAL A 50 -49.65 2.60 0.44
CA VAL A 50 -49.25 3.62 -0.56
C VAL A 50 -50.15 4.85 -0.48
N GLU A 51 -51.41 4.69 -0.13
CA GLU A 51 -52.40 5.76 0.04
C GLU A 51 -52.02 6.75 1.14
N GLN A 52 -51.23 6.32 2.11
CA GLN A 52 -50.76 7.16 3.21
C GLN A 52 -49.41 7.84 2.93
N LEU A 53 -48.73 7.48 1.82
CA LEU A 53 -47.49 8.11 1.44
C LEU A 53 -47.71 9.53 0.93
N LYS A 54 -46.84 10.43 1.33
CA LYS A 54 -46.83 11.83 0.92
C LYS A 54 -45.57 12.17 0.15
N LYS A 55 -45.71 13.09 -0.80
CA LYS A 55 -44.55 13.67 -1.51
C LYS A 55 -43.58 14.29 -0.49
N GLY A 56 -42.35 13.74 -0.46
CA GLY A 56 -41.32 14.13 0.50
C GLY A 56 -41.00 13.07 1.54
N ASP A 57 -41.78 12.01 1.66
CA ASP A 57 -41.50 10.89 2.54
C ASP A 57 -40.27 10.12 2.06
N ILE A 58 -39.51 9.50 2.98
CA ILE A 58 -38.40 8.64 2.63
C ILE A 58 -38.87 7.20 2.69
N VAL A 59 -38.78 6.49 1.58
CA VAL A 59 -39.23 5.11 1.43
C VAL A 59 -38.07 4.17 1.13
N VAL A 60 -38.23 2.90 1.53
CA VAL A 60 -37.34 1.81 1.22
C VAL A 60 -38.02 0.88 0.22
N PHE A 61 -37.35 0.59 -0.88
CA PHE A 61 -37.86 -0.27 -1.94
C PHE A 61 -36.76 -1.15 -2.51
N LYS A 62 -37.14 -2.24 -3.20
CA LYS A 62 -36.21 -3.17 -3.84
C LYS A 62 -35.94 -2.76 -5.28
N ALA A 63 -34.66 -2.59 -5.63
CA ALA A 63 -34.22 -2.39 -7.00
C ALA A 63 -32.88 -3.13 -7.21
N ASN A 64 -32.75 -3.84 -8.34
CA ASN A 64 -31.52 -4.59 -8.72
C ASN A 64 -30.96 -5.46 -7.58
N ASN A 65 -31.82 -6.24 -6.94
CA ASN A 65 -31.49 -7.09 -5.77
C ASN A 65 -30.89 -6.35 -4.55
N MET A 66 -31.06 -5.02 -4.46
CA MET A 66 -30.63 -4.22 -3.33
C MET A 66 -31.80 -3.43 -2.74
N LEU A 67 -31.72 -3.14 -1.42
CA LEU A 67 -32.64 -2.23 -0.77
C LEU A 67 -32.14 -0.80 -0.91
N ILE A 68 -32.97 0.07 -1.49
CA ILE A 68 -32.67 1.48 -1.73
C ILE A 68 -33.61 2.33 -0.87
N ALA A 69 -33.04 3.34 -0.21
CA ALA A 69 -33.81 4.34 0.56
C ALA A 69 -33.72 5.67 -0.18
N HIS A 70 -34.87 6.15 -0.72
CA HIS A 70 -34.93 7.44 -1.44
C HIS A 70 -36.19 8.22 -1.05
N ARG A 71 -36.26 9.51 -1.41
CA ARG A 71 -37.36 10.41 -1.13
C ARG A 71 -38.39 10.37 -2.25
N VAL A 72 -39.67 10.26 -1.89
CA VAL A 72 -40.80 10.28 -2.83
C VAL A 72 -40.89 11.66 -3.51
N VAL A 73 -40.85 11.67 -4.82
CA VAL A 73 -40.97 12.84 -5.70
C VAL A 73 -42.38 12.93 -6.25
N GLU A 74 -42.91 11.83 -6.75
CA GLU A 74 -44.24 11.78 -7.39
C GLU A 74 -44.89 10.41 -7.13
N ILE A 75 -46.23 10.42 -6.98
CA ILE A 75 -47.06 9.22 -6.89
C ILE A 75 -48.13 9.37 -7.95
N LYS A 76 -48.28 8.37 -8.84
CA LYS A 76 -49.34 8.30 -9.85
C LYS A 76 -50.20 7.08 -9.59
N SER A 77 -51.52 7.23 -9.74
CA SER A 77 -52.47 6.12 -9.73
C SER A 77 -53.05 5.95 -11.15
N THR A 78 -52.95 4.75 -11.68
CA THR A 78 -53.47 4.40 -13.01
C THR A 78 -54.06 3.00 -12.92
N ASN A 79 -55.33 2.84 -13.27
CA ASN A 79 -56.05 1.54 -13.27
C ASN A 79 -55.93 0.74 -11.97
N GLN A 80 -56.17 1.39 -10.81
CA GLN A 80 -56.05 0.81 -9.45
C GLN A 80 -54.60 0.39 -9.05
N GLU A 81 -53.60 0.69 -9.85
CA GLU A 81 -52.19 0.46 -9.52
C GLU A 81 -51.49 1.80 -9.17
N PHE A 82 -50.61 1.75 -8.16
CA PHE A 82 -49.80 2.92 -7.77
C PHE A 82 -48.38 2.79 -8.30
N TYR A 83 -47.93 3.87 -8.92
CA TYR A 83 -46.54 4.01 -9.42
C TYR A 83 -45.87 5.15 -8.63
N ILE A 84 -44.70 4.88 -8.11
CA ILE A 84 -43.93 5.78 -7.26
C ILE A 84 -42.63 6.16 -7.97
N GLN A 85 -42.36 7.47 -7.99
CA GLN A 85 -41.06 7.99 -8.42
C GLN A 85 -40.32 8.56 -7.21
N THR A 86 -39.06 8.17 -7.07
CA THR A 86 -38.21 8.60 -5.95
C THR A 86 -36.96 9.31 -6.44
N LYS A 87 -36.22 9.92 -5.50
CA LYS A 87 -34.97 10.57 -5.74
C LYS A 87 -34.10 10.56 -4.49
N GLY A 88 -32.81 10.26 -4.64
CA GLY A 88 -31.85 10.46 -3.57
C GLY A 88 -31.59 11.95 -3.31
N ASP A 89 -31.51 12.36 -2.03
CA ASP A 89 -31.25 13.76 -1.65
C ASP A 89 -29.88 14.27 -2.19
N ASN A 90 -28.95 13.35 -2.45
CA ASN A 90 -27.63 13.63 -3.02
C ASN A 90 -27.53 13.27 -4.53
N CYS A 91 -28.64 13.11 -5.22
CA CYS A 91 -28.71 12.79 -6.64
C CYS A 91 -29.31 13.94 -7.44
N LEU A 92 -28.87 14.12 -8.71
CA LEU A 92 -29.46 15.10 -9.61
C LEU A 92 -30.68 14.55 -10.36
N GLN A 93 -30.63 13.28 -10.76
CA GLN A 93 -31.67 12.59 -11.50
C GLN A 93 -32.65 11.91 -10.57
N THR A 94 -33.90 11.81 -11.01
CA THR A 94 -34.94 11.01 -10.36
C THR A 94 -34.83 9.56 -10.80
N ASP A 95 -35.26 8.63 -9.96
CA ASP A 95 -35.35 7.22 -10.30
C ASP A 95 -36.48 7.02 -11.34
N ALA A 96 -36.47 5.88 -12.02
CA ALA A 96 -37.60 5.46 -12.85
C ALA A 96 -38.84 5.21 -11.97
N PHE A 97 -40.05 5.31 -12.54
CA PHE A 97 -41.26 4.90 -11.87
C PHE A 97 -41.23 3.39 -11.58
N PHE A 98 -41.59 2.97 -10.38
CA PHE A 98 -41.74 1.59 -10.00
C PHE A 98 -43.10 1.33 -9.36
N LYS A 99 -43.57 0.08 -9.46
CA LYS A 99 -44.84 -0.36 -8.88
C LYS A 99 -44.76 -0.42 -7.34
N SER A 100 -45.88 -0.21 -6.69
CA SER A 100 -45.98 -0.28 -5.23
C SER A 100 -45.67 -1.62 -4.60
N ASP A 101 -45.65 -2.71 -5.37
CA ASP A 101 -45.32 -4.09 -4.95
C ASP A 101 -43.87 -4.28 -4.48
N VAL A 102 -42.94 -3.45 -4.97
CA VAL A 102 -41.56 -3.47 -4.52
C VAL A 102 -41.23 -2.54 -3.34
N LEU A 103 -42.27 -1.84 -2.81
CA LEU A 103 -42.16 -0.96 -1.64
C LEU A 103 -42.14 -1.79 -0.36
N LEU A 104 -41.14 -1.56 0.51
CA LEU A 104 -41.06 -2.19 1.84
C LEU A 104 -41.70 -1.36 2.92
N GLY A 105 -41.59 -0.05 2.86
CA GLY A 105 -42.15 0.83 3.87
C GLY A 105 -41.49 2.20 3.90
N LYS A 106 -41.82 2.98 4.95
CA LYS A 106 -41.38 4.35 5.16
C LYS A 106 -40.45 4.46 6.35
N ILE A 107 -39.38 5.25 6.22
CA ILE A 107 -38.46 5.55 7.32
C ILE A 107 -39.01 6.72 8.16
N ASN A 108 -39.25 6.49 9.44
CA ASN A 108 -39.72 7.52 10.39
C ASN A 108 -38.60 7.99 11.32
N SER A 109 -37.60 7.15 11.60
CA SER A 109 -36.46 7.48 12.44
C SER A 109 -35.22 6.67 12.04
N PHE A 110 -34.06 7.12 12.47
CA PHE A 110 -32.78 6.40 12.28
C PHE A 110 -31.89 6.64 13.49
N THR A 111 -30.90 5.74 13.67
CA THR A 111 -29.90 5.89 14.72
C THR A 111 -28.56 6.29 14.07
N ARG A 112 -27.95 7.37 14.59
CA ARG A 112 -26.62 7.86 14.19
C ARG A 112 -25.76 8.07 15.43
N ASN A 113 -24.61 7.43 15.51
CA ASN A 113 -23.71 7.50 16.68
C ASN A 113 -24.42 7.19 18.01
N GLY A 114 -25.26 6.16 18.02
CA GLY A 114 -26.03 5.74 19.22
C GLY A 114 -27.24 6.60 19.56
N ARG A 115 -27.50 7.72 18.86
CA ARG A 115 -28.67 8.60 19.11
C ARG A 115 -29.75 8.37 18.08
N ARG A 116 -30.98 8.18 18.54
CA ARG A 116 -32.18 8.05 17.66
C ARG A 116 -32.64 9.43 17.22
N ILE A 117 -32.79 9.64 15.90
CA ILE A 117 -33.19 10.91 15.27
C ILE A 117 -34.47 10.67 14.47
N SER A 118 -35.50 11.50 14.73
CA SER A 118 -36.73 11.46 13.95
C SER A 118 -36.60 12.29 12.67
N ILE A 119 -37.11 11.76 11.53
CA ILE A 119 -37.18 12.47 10.25
C ILE A 119 -38.12 13.70 10.35
N LYS A 120 -39.05 13.70 11.26
CA LYS A 120 -39.99 14.84 11.50
C LYS A 120 -39.32 16.03 12.21
N SER A 121 -38.07 15.90 12.69
CA SER A 121 -37.36 17.02 13.37
C SER A 121 -37.17 18.23 12.45
N LEU A 122 -37.15 19.43 13.05
CA LEU A 122 -37.04 20.71 12.30
C LEU A 122 -35.83 20.72 11.36
N ARG A 123 -34.69 20.19 11.82
CA ARG A 123 -33.45 20.06 11.06
C ARG A 123 -33.63 19.17 9.82
N MET A 124 -34.30 18.03 9.96
CA MET A 124 -34.54 17.09 8.86
C MET A 124 -35.55 17.64 7.85
N LYS A 125 -36.57 18.38 8.32
CA LYS A 125 -37.51 19.10 7.44
C LYS A 125 -36.80 20.18 6.62
N LEU A 126 -35.90 20.95 7.24
CA LEU A 126 -35.10 21.98 6.53
C LEU A 126 -34.19 21.38 5.47
N LEU A 127 -33.50 20.27 5.79
CA LEU A 127 -32.65 19.54 4.84
C LEU A 127 -33.47 18.97 3.67
N GLY A 128 -34.66 18.41 3.95
CA GLY A 128 -35.57 17.92 2.92
C GLY A 128 -36.12 19.04 2.02
N PHE A 129 -36.40 20.23 2.57
CA PHE A 129 -36.79 21.41 1.79
C PHE A 129 -35.67 21.89 0.87
N LEU A 130 -34.44 21.97 1.38
CA LEU A 130 -33.26 22.34 0.58
C LEU A 130 -32.98 21.33 -0.53
N ALA A 131 -33.10 20.03 -0.25
CA ALA A 131 -32.93 18.98 -1.24
C ALA A 131 -33.95 19.08 -2.39
N LYS A 132 -35.16 19.50 -2.09
CA LYS A 132 -36.25 19.66 -3.05
C LYS A 132 -36.10 20.94 -3.88
N LYS A 133 -35.82 22.09 -3.26
CA LYS A 133 -35.89 23.43 -3.90
C LYS A 133 -34.55 23.87 -4.47
N HIS A 134 -33.44 23.48 -3.87
CA HIS A 134 -32.09 23.90 -4.25
C HIS A 134 -31.07 22.75 -4.26
N PRO A 135 -31.29 21.69 -5.07
CA PRO A 135 -30.41 20.49 -5.05
C PRO A 135 -28.96 20.81 -5.40
N HIS A 136 -28.71 21.78 -6.29
CA HIS A 136 -27.34 22.17 -6.67
C HIS A 136 -26.57 22.80 -5.51
N ILE A 137 -27.22 23.59 -4.65
CA ILE A 137 -26.58 24.19 -3.46
C ILE A 137 -26.27 23.08 -2.45
N LEU A 138 -27.23 22.19 -2.22
CA LEU A 138 -27.06 21.07 -1.27
C LEU A 138 -25.94 20.13 -1.73
N LEU A 139 -25.87 19.78 -3.02
CA LEU A 139 -24.81 18.96 -3.57
C LEU A 139 -23.44 19.61 -3.43
N LYS A 140 -23.34 20.93 -3.65
CA LYS A 140 -22.07 21.66 -3.51
C LYS A 140 -21.62 21.74 -2.05
N THR A 141 -22.52 22.05 -1.12
CA THR A 141 -22.23 22.08 0.32
C THR A 141 -21.94 20.69 0.89
N ASN A 142 -22.69 19.67 0.44
CA ASN A 142 -22.45 18.27 0.82
C ASN A 142 -21.10 17.77 0.32
N GLY A 143 -20.72 18.12 -0.91
CA GLY A 143 -19.39 17.81 -1.47
C GLY A 143 -18.27 18.41 -0.60
N ILE A 144 -18.45 19.65 -0.12
CA ILE A 144 -17.48 20.30 0.79
C ILE A 144 -17.48 19.63 2.16
N ALA A 145 -18.65 19.33 2.74
CA ALA A 145 -18.75 18.70 4.04
C ALA A 145 -18.18 17.25 4.06
N LEU A 146 -18.44 16.48 3.01
CA LEU A 146 -17.82 15.14 2.83
C LEU A 146 -16.31 15.22 2.65
N ALA A 147 -15.85 16.20 1.88
CA ALA A 147 -14.43 16.43 1.71
C ALA A 147 -13.74 16.83 3.02
N LEU A 148 -14.37 17.72 3.81
CA LEU A 148 -13.87 18.10 5.14
C LEU A 148 -13.86 16.92 6.11
N LYS A 149 -14.88 16.07 6.10
CA LYS A 149 -14.92 14.86 6.93
C LYS A 149 -13.80 13.87 6.54
N HIS A 150 -13.60 13.68 5.23
CA HIS A 150 -12.50 12.85 4.73
C HIS A 150 -11.12 13.46 5.07
N GLN A 151 -10.99 14.78 4.99
CA GLN A 151 -9.78 15.49 5.41
C GLN A 151 -9.52 15.35 6.91
N TRP A 152 -10.57 15.40 7.75
CA TRP A 152 -10.46 15.18 9.20
C TRP A 152 -10.00 13.75 9.54
N GLN A 153 -10.52 12.75 8.85
CA GLN A 153 -10.06 11.36 8.99
C GLN A 153 -8.61 11.21 8.55
N ASN A 154 -8.22 11.85 7.45
CA ASN A 154 -6.83 11.89 6.97
C ASN A 154 -5.90 12.61 7.95
N LEU A 155 -6.34 13.69 8.60
CA LEU A 155 -5.54 14.38 9.62
C LEU A 155 -5.36 13.52 10.89
N LYS A 156 -6.37 12.74 11.27
CA LYS A 156 -6.25 11.81 12.40
C LYS A 156 -5.29 10.65 12.10
N SER A 157 -5.34 10.12 10.88
CA SER A 157 -4.37 9.11 10.43
C SER A 157 -2.96 9.70 10.30
N LEU A 158 -2.83 10.96 9.88
CA LEU A 158 -1.55 11.65 9.74
C LEU A 158 -0.78 11.69 11.07
N LYS A 159 -1.45 11.96 12.20
CA LYS A 159 -0.80 11.95 13.53
C LYS A 159 -0.16 10.61 13.85
N ASN A 160 -0.87 9.52 13.61
CA ASN A 160 -0.35 8.16 13.83
C ASN A 160 0.78 7.83 12.84
N ASN A 161 0.62 8.24 11.59
CA ASN A 161 1.59 8.00 10.53
C ASN A 161 2.90 8.75 10.79
N LEU A 162 2.80 10.00 11.26
CA LEU A 162 3.95 10.82 11.63
C LEU A 162 4.71 10.26 12.84
N SER A 163 4.00 9.68 13.82
CA SER A 163 4.68 9.07 14.98
C SER A 163 5.58 7.92 14.54
N ILE A 164 5.15 7.12 13.55
CA ILE A 164 5.92 6.00 12.99
C ILE A 164 7.17 6.52 12.23
N ILE A 165 7.04 7.63 11.50
CA ILE A 165 8.14 8.23 10.74
C ILE A 165 9.14 8.92 11.68
N ALA A 166 8.66 9.59 12.72
CA ALA A 166 9.47 10.39 13.64
C ALA A 166 10.14 9.58 14.76
N GLU A 167 9.81 8.29 14.90
CA GLU A 167 10.16 7.44 16.06
C GLU A 167 11.66 7.49 16.44
N ASN A 168 12.57 7.61 15.47
CA ASN A 168 14.02 7.67 15.72
C ASN A 168 14.66 9.03 15.32
N SER A 169 13.87 10.00 14.88
CA SER A 169 14.36 11.25 14.30
C SER A 169 13.91 12.50 15.07
N GLY A 170 13.34 12.33 16.26
CA GLY A 170 12.67 13.38 17.02
C GLY A 170 13.56 14.61 17.26
N LYS A 171 14.82 14.44 17.72
CA LYS A 171 15.76 15.56 17.96
C LYS A 171 16.05 16.35 16.67
N GLN A 172 16.28 15.65 15.54
CA GLN A 172 16.57 16.29 14.27
C GLN A 172 15.34 17.01 13.71
N LEU A 173 14.16 16.45 13.92
CA LEU A 173 12.89 17.05 13.51
C LEU A 173 12.62 18.36 14.26
N TRP A 174 12.87 18.40 15.57
CA TRP A 174 12.75 19.61 16.38
C TRP A 174 13.75 20.71 15.97
N ILE A 175 15.00 20.34 15.67
CA ILE A 175 16.01 21.28 15.16
C ILE A 175 15.53 21.89 13.83
N ASN A 176 15.09 21.05 12.90
CA ASN A 176 14.59 21.53 11.61
C ASN A 176 13.31 22.37 11.74
N ALA A 177 12.42 22.05 12.69
CA ALA A 177 11.23 22.85 12.97
C ALA A 177 11.60 24.23 13.52
N LEU A 178 12.56 24.31 14.45
CA LEU A 178 13.05 25.60 14.97
C LEU A 178 13.67 26.44 13.85
N ILE A 179 14.52 25.85 13.02
CA ILE A 179 15.11 26.53 11.85
C ILE A 179 14.01 27.01 10.89
N ALA A 180 12.97 26.20 10.66
CA ALA A 180 11.84 26.57 9.81
C ALA A 180 11.08 27.79 10.37
N VAL A 181 10.85 27.87 11.68
CA VAL A 181 10.24 29.03 12.34
C VAL A 181 11.08 30.28 12.11
N LEU A 182 12.40 30.21 12.37
CA LEU A 182 13.31 31.32 12.17
C LEU A 182 13.34 31.81 10.72
N GLN A 183 13.38 30.84 9.75
CA GLN A 183 13.31 31.14 8.32
C GLN A 183 11.96 31.73 7.90
N GLY A 184 10.90 31.48 8.64
CA GLY A 184 9.60 32.11 8.42
C GLY A 184 9.59 33.57 8.81
N ILE A 185 10.25 33.94 9.91
CA ILE A 185 10.23 35.27 10.51
C ILE A 185 11.28 36.20 9.87
N LEU A 186 12.51 35.73 9.67
CA LEU A 186 13.66 36.58 9.27
C LEU A 186 13.40 37.41 7.97
N PRO A 187 12.77 36.91 6.91
CA PRO A 187 12.51 37.74 5.73
C PRO A 187 11.65 38.96 6.02
N PHE A 188 10.72 38.84 6.98
CA PHE A 188 9.89 39.97 7.38
C PHE A 188 10.65 40.98 8.30
N VAL A 189 11.58 40.48 9.13
CA VAL A 189 12.49 41.33 9.88
C VAL A 189 13.35 42.16 8.93
N ILE A 190 13.85 41.57 7.83
CA ILE A 190 14.58 42.29 6.78
C ILE A 190 13.72 43.42 6.22
N ILE A 191 12.44 43.14 5.90
CA ILE A 191 11.52 44.15 5.34
C ILE A 191 11.27 45.29 6.34
N VAL A 192 11.19 45.00 7.66
CA VAL A 192 11.07 46.00 8.70
C VAL A 192 12.35 46.85 8.81
N CYS A 193 13.54 46.25 8.69
CA CYS A 193 14.81 46.97 8.65
C CYS A 193 14.89 47.89 7.41
N ILE A 194 14.45 47.41 6.23
CA ILE A 194 14.38 48.23 5.01
C ILE A 194 13.46 49.45 5.24
N LYS A 195 12.28 49.23 5.88
CA LYS A 195 11.42 50.37 6.26
C LYS A 195 12.15 51.38 7.09
N ALA A 196 12.85 50.94 8.17
CA ALA A 196 13.57 51.82 9.06
C ALA A 196 14.66 52.61 8.33
N LEU A 197 15.42 51.97 7.44
CA LEU A 197 16.43 52.64 6.60
C LEU A 197 15.78 53.66 5.67
N THR A 198 14.67 53.31 5.03
CA THR A 198 13.96 54.23 4.10
C THR A 198 13.40 55.44 4.84
N ASP A 199 12.77 55.25 6.01
CA ASP A 199 12.22 56.33 6.79
C ASP A 199 13.34 57.26 7.30
N PHE A 200 14.48 56.68 7.73
CA PHE A 200 15.65 57.41 8.15
C PHE A 200 16.22 58.28 7.02
N LEU A 201 16.43 57.74 5.81
CA LEU A 201 16.97 58.45 4.66
C LEU A 201 16.10 59.64 4.20
N ILE A 202 14.80 59.57 4.46
CA ILE A 202 13.84 60.64 4.04
C ILE A 202 13.73 61.73 5.07
N GLN A 203 13.92 61.40 6.39
CA GLN A 203 13.79 62.34 7.50
C GLN A 203 15.07 63.12 7.79
N THR A 204 16.22 62.72 7.23
CA THR A 204 17.51 63.34 7.53
C THR A 204 17.72 64.61 6.70
N ASP A 205 17.79 65.78 7.35
CA ASP A 205 18.42 66.96 6.82
C ASP A 205 19.94 66.75 6.69
N LYS A 206 20.53 67.26 5.58
CA LYS A 206 21.90 66.93 5.18
C LYS A 206 22.95 67.30 6.25
N GLY A 207 23.62 66.24 6.84
CA GLY A 207 25.00 66.42 7.23
C GLY A 207 25.36 66.47 8.74
N SER A 208 24.51 66.03 9.68
CA SER A 208 24.99 65.90 11.09
C SER A 208 25.77 64.58 11.34
N PRO A 209 26.92 64.60 12.06
CA PRO A 209 27.71 63.36 12.36
C PRO A 209 26.96 62.35 13.13
N VAL A 210 26.01 62.70 13.95
CA VAL A 210 25.16 61.82 14.75
C VAL A 210 24.20 60.99 13.84
N GLN A 211 23.71 61.65 12.78
CA GLN A 211 22.83 60.96 11.81
C GLN A 211 23.57 59.92 10.99
N MET A 212 24.84 60.15 10.65
CA MET A 212 25.68 59.19 9.94
C MET A 212 25.96 57.95 10.76
N HIS A 213 26.18 58.08 12.07
CA HIS A 213 26.40 56.96 12.98
C HIS A 213 25.16 56.05 13.06
N TYR A 214 23.96 56.58 13.21
CA TYR A 214 22.70 55.82 13.20
C TYR A 214 22.45 55.10 11.88
N PHE A 215 22.79 55.73 10.76
CA PHE A 215 22.69 55.08 9.44
C PHE A 215 23.55 53.83 9.37
N PHE A 216 24.82 53.91 9.75
CA PHE A 216 25.71 52.73 9.72
C PHE A 216 25.29 51.64 10.71
N ILE A 217 24.71 51.98 11.85
CA ILE A 217 24.14 51.01 12.78
C ILE A 217 22.97 50.26 12.12
N LEU A 218 21.99 50.96 11.53
CA LEU A 218 20.86 50.35 10.84
C LEU A 218 21.31 49.51 9.68
N LEU A 219 22.28 49.95 8.90
CA LEU A 219 22.86 49.22 7.78
C LEU A 219 23.53 47.92 8.26
N THR A 220 24.32 48.01 9.33
CA THR A 220 24.99 46.84 9.92
C THR A 220 23.98 45.82 10.47
N ILE A 221 22.94 46.27 11.17
CA ILE A 221 21.86 45.40 11.66
C ILE A 221 21.19 44.71 10.48
N THR A 222 20.84 45.45 9.42
CA THR A 222 20.20 44.88 8.22
C THR A 222 21.10 43.85 7.56
N ALA A 223 22.40 44.12 7.44
CA ALA A 223 23.37 43.17 6.87
C ALA A 223 23.49 41.88 7.73
N LEU A 224 23.55 42.04 9.09
CA LEU A 224 23.60 40.89 9.99
C LEU A 224 22.34 40.02 9.91
N VAL A 225 21.16 40.63 9.84
CA VAL A 225 19.89 39.87 9.68
C VAL A 225 19.86 39.14 8.30
N PHE A 226 20.33 39.81 7.25
CA PHE A 226 20.44 39.19 5.93
C PHE A 226 21.42 38.01 5.94
N LEU A 227 22.61 38.23 6.50
CA LEU A 227 23.63 37.17 6.67
C LEU A 227 23.07 35.97 7.46
N SER A 228 22.36 36.25 8.56
CA SER A 228 21.73 35.23 9.40
C SER A 228 20.70 34.40 8.59
N ASN A 229 19.91 35.05 7.71
CA ASN A 229 18.96 34.36 6.86
C ASN A 229 19.65 33.45 5.84
N VAL A 230 20.77 33.90 5.26
CA VAL A 230 21.58 33.07 4.32
C VAL A 230 22.18 31.87 5.06
N LEU A 231 22.86 32.11 6.21
CA LEU A 231 23.46 31.04 7.01
C LEU A 231 22.43 29.99 7.47
N LEU A 232 21.25 30.43 7.91
CA LEU A 232 20.17 29.52 8.28
C LEU A 232 19.67 28.67 7.09
N THR A 233 19.77 29.20 5.86
CA THR A 233 19.40 28.42 4.67
C THR A 233 20.37 27.29 4.41
N GLU A 234 21.68 27.55 4.54
CA GLU A 234 22.71 26.52 4.39
C GLU A 234 22.66 25.48 5.54
N ILE A 235 22.50 25.95 6.78
CA ILE A 235 22.34 25.06 7.94
C ILE A 235 21.12 24.17 7.77
N LYS A 236 20.00 24.70 7.26
CA LYS A 236 18.81 23.92 6.97
C LYS A 236 19.06 22.85 5.91
N ALA A 237 19.77 23.17 4.84
CA ALA A 237 20.10 22.19 3.79
C ALA A 237 20.83 20.98 4.39
N TYR A 238 21.87 21.24 5.21
CA TYR A 238 22.62 20.19 5.91
C TYR A 238 21.77 19.39 6.90
N THR A 239 21.00 20.07 7.76
CA THR A 239 20.19 19.41 8.79
C THR A 239 19.02 18.62 8.18
N SER A 240 18.44 19.11 7.07
CA SER A 240 17.39 18.40 6.31
C SER A 240 17.94 17.14 5.67
N GLU A 241 19.16 17.17 5.10
CA GLU A 241 19.79 15.97 4.53
C GLU A 241 20.03 14.92 5.63
N LYS A 242 20.56 15.32 6.78
CA LYS A 242 20.76 14.41 7.91
C LYS A 242 19.45 13.79 8.42
N LEU A 243 18.38 14.60 8.49
CA LEU A 243 17.03 14.12 8.83
C LEU A 243 16.54 13.11 7.78
N SER A 244 16.74 13.42 6.51
CA SER A 244 16.38 12.59 5.36
C SER A 244 16.99 11.19 5.48
N GLN A 245 18.29 11.10 5.64
CA GLN A 245 19.02 9.83 5.77
C GLN A 245 18.55 9.01 6.99
N SER A 246 18.30 9.67 8.11
CA SER A 246 17.79 9.02 9.32
C SER A 246 16.42 8.39 9.11
N VAL A 247 15.50 9.12 8.47
CA VAL A 247 14.14 8.68 8.19
C VAL A 247 14.14 7.52 7.18
N ILE A 248 14.89 7.65 6.09
CA ILE A 248 15.02 6.60 5.07
C ILE A 248 15.53 5.30 5.71
N LYS A 249 16.62 5.37 6.47
CA LYS A 249 17.19 4.21 7.17
C LYS A 249 16.16 3.52 8.08
N HIS A 250 15.38 4.30 8.81
CA HIS A 250 14.36 3.75 9.71
C HIS A 250 13.22 3.07 8.96
N ILE A 251 12.73 3.69 7.90
CA ILE A 251 11.64 3.17 7.06
C ILE A 251 12.06 1.86 6.37
N TYR A 252 13.25 1.82 5.76
CA TYR A 252 13.76 0.60 5.14
C TYR A 252 13.95 -0.52 6.16
N LYS A 253 14.46 -0.20 7.36
CA LYS A 253 14.57 -1.19 8.44
C LYS A 253 13.20 -1.80 8.78
N LYS A 254 12.16 -0.97 8.98
CA LYS A 254 10.79 -1.46 9.25
C LYS A 254 10.24 -2.28 8.08
N LEU A 255 10.48 -1.82 6.86
CA LEU A 255 10.03 -2.50 5.64
C LEU A 255 10.67 -3.89 5.53
N HIS A 256 11.99 -3.99 5.65
CA HIS A 256 12.70 -5.28 5.54
C HIS A 256 12.34 -6.24 6.68
N LEU A 257 12.23 -5.74 7.91
CA LEU A 257 11.76 -6.55 9.04
C LEU A 257 10.35 -7.08 8.80
N LYS A 258 9.46 -6.26 8.23
CA LYS A 258 8.11 -6.72 7.92
C LYS A 258 8.11 -7.74 6.79
N HIS A 259 8.89 -7.53 5.74
CA HIS A 259 9.05 -8.52 4.66
C HIS A 259 9.52 -9.88 5.17
N SER A 260 10.49 -9.90 6.08
CA SER A 260 10.99 -11.16 6.65
C SER A 260 9.96 -11.90 7.54
N GLN A 261 8.90 -11.22 7.98
CA GLN A 261 7.83 -11.77 8.82
C GLN A 261 6.57 -12.18 8.03
N LEU A 262 6.50 -11.87 6.74
CA LEU A 262 5.35 -12.19 5.91
C LEU A 262 5.33 -13.66 5.51
N ASP A 263 4.15 -14.25 5.56
CA ASP A 263 3.92 -15.60 5.04
C ASP A 263 4.02 -15.64 3.50
N LEU A 264 4.44 -16.77 2.96
CA LEU A 264 4.60 -16.97 1.50
C LEU A 264 3.30 -16.68 0.73
N SER A 265 2.14 -16.92 1.35
CA SER A 265 0.81 -16.67 0.77
C SER A 265 0.60 -15.22 0.32
N HIS A 266 1.27 -14.25 0.96
CA HIS A 266 1.19 -12.83 0.57
C HIS A 266 1.98 -12.52 -0.70
N TYR A 267 3.06 -13.28 -0.95
CA TYR A 267 3.86 -13.13 -2.17
C TYR A 267 3.20 -13.76 -3.40
N GLU A 268 2.30 -14.73 -3.21
CA GLU A 268 1.57 -15.38 -4.31
C GLU A 268 0.23 -14.69 -4.62
N ASN A 269 -0.26 -13.80 -3.74
CA ASN A 269 -1.50 -13.06 -3.94
C ASN A 269 -1.25 -11.76 -4.73
N PRO A 270 -1.85 -11.57 -5.94
CA PRO A 270 -1.66 -10.36 -6.74
C PRO A 270 -2.07 -9.06 -6.03
N GLU A 271 -3.09 -9.08 -5.18
CA GLU A 271 -3.51 -7.89 -4.42
C GLU A 271 -2.46 -7.50 -3.37
N ASP A 272 -1.93 -8.48 -2.65
CA ASP A 272 -0.89 -8.25 -1.64
C ASP A 272 0.44 -7.88 -2.31
N GLN A 273 0.81 -8.52 -3.43
CA GLN A 273 1.96 -8.12 -4.25
C GLN A 273 1.87 -6.65 -4.70
N ASN A 274 0.68 -6.19 -5.12
CA ASN A 274 0.47 -4.79 -5.48
C ASN A 274 0.67 -3.84 -4.29
N ARG A 275 0.24 -4.24 -3.08
CA ARG A 275 0.47 -3.46 -1.84
C ARG A 275 1.95 -3.42 -1.47
N ILE A 276 2.62 -4.57 -1.52
CA ILE A 276 4.05 -4.72 -1.27
C ILE A 276 4.85 -3.83 -2.24
N HIS A 277 4.57 -3.95 -3.54
CA HIS A 277 5.27 -3.19 -4.58
C HIS A 277 5.12 -1.67 -4.38
N ARG A 278 3.89 -1.18 -4.14
CA ARG A 278 3.66 0.24 -3.83
C ARG A 278 4.38 0.67 -2.56
N ALA A 279 4.28 -0.12 -1.48
CA ALA A 279 4.96 0.18 -0.23
C ALA A 279 6.48 0.32 -0.40
N VAL A 280 7.11 -0.59 -1.16
CA VAL A 280 8.56 -0.56 -1.43
C VAL A 280 8.95 0.64 -2.28
N GLN A 281 8.25 0.88 -3.39
CA GLN A 281 8.58 1.99 -4.30
C GLN A 281 8.40 3.35 -3.63
N GLU A 282 7.35 3.54 -2.85
CA GLU A 282 7.01 4.83 -2.27
C GLU A 282 7.71 5.10 -0.92
N ALA A 283 8.20 4.06 -0.25
CA ALA A 283 8.91 4.16 1.02
C ALA A 283 10.18 5.03 0.94
N SER A 284 10.82 5.12 -0.24
CA SER A 284 12.07 5.85 -0.42
C SER A 284 11.93 7.37 -0.40
N TYR A 285 10.78 7.94 -0.82
CA TYR A 285 10.64 9.38 -0.99
C TYR A 285 9.39 10.01 -0.34
N ARG A 286 8.26 9.27 -0.22
CA ARG A 286 7.02 9.84 0.31
C ARG A 286 7.11 10.31 1.76
N PRO A 287 7.69 9.54 2.70
CA PRO A 287 7.82 9.99 4.08
C PRO A 287 8.64 11.27 4.22
N LEU A 288 9.71 11.40 3.42
CA LEU A 288 10.52 12.62 3.38
C LEU A 288 9.76 13.81 2.84
N LYS A 289 8.99 13.60 1.79
CA LYS A 289 8.16 14.63 1.19
C LYS A 289 7.15 15.18 2.20
N ILE A 290 6.49 14.31 2.97
CA ILE A 290 5.56 14.71 4.03
C ILE A 290 6.27 15.54 5.09
N ILE A 291 7.45 15.11 5.55
CA ILE A 291 8.23 15.87 6.55
C ILE A 291 8.63 17.24 6.01
N ASN A 292 9.12 17.30 4.77
CA ASN A 292 9.50 18.57 4.16
C ASN A 292 8.31 19.52 3.99
N GLU A 293 7.14 19.01 3.55
CA GLU A 293 5.93 19.83 3.46
C GLU A 293 5.41 20.27 4.83
N LEU A 294 5.58 19.45 5.89
CA LEU A 294 5.31 19.88 7.27
C LEU A 294 6.22 21.01 7.72
N LEU A 295 7.52 20.92 7.42
CA LEU A 295 8.47 22.00 7.73
C LEU A 295 8.17 23.29 6.95
N VAL A 296 7.73 23.17 5.69
CA VAL A 296 7.22 24.30 4.90
C VAL A 296 5.96 24.87 5.54
N GLY A 297 5.04 24.04 6.01
CA GLY A 297 3.84 24.46 6.74
C GLY A 297 4.18 25.23 8.02
N ILE A 298 5.09 24.69 8.85
CA ILE A 298 5.57 25.35 10.09
C ILE A 298 6.19 26.73 9.77
N LYS A 299 7.08 26.78 8.78
CA LYS A 299 7.68 28.01 8.28
C LYS A 299 6.60 29.03 7.87
N SER A 300 5.61 28.59 7.09
CA SER A 300 4.55 29.45 6.56
C SER A 300 3.59 29.93 7.65
N VAL A 301 3.29 29.10 8.66
CA VAL A 301 2.49 29.54 9.82
C VAL A 301 3.24 30.62 10.62
N ALA A 302 4.53 30.42 10.93
CA ALA A 302 5.33 31.42 11.63
C ALA A 302 5.40 32.74 10.84
N ALA A 303 5.62 32.65 9.54
CA ALA A 303 5.62 33.79 8.62
C ALA A 303 4.28 34.52 8.58
N ALA A 304 3.17 33.80 8.51
CA ALA A 304 1.81 34.36 8.47
C ALA A 304 1.45 35.10 9.76
N LEU A 305 1.83 34.55 10.94
CA LEU A 305 1.63 35.19 12.23
C LEU A 305 2.41 36.51 12.34
N PHE A 306 3.67 36.53 11.92
CA PHE A 306 4.47 37.74 11.90
C PHE A 306 3.92 38.78 10.91
N LEU A 307 3.52 38.34 9.73
CA LEU A 307 2.87 39.18 8.73
C LEU A 307 1.56 39.80 9.23
N ALA A 308 0.74 39.03 9.96
CA ALA A 308 -0.48 39.56 10.58
C ALA A 308 -0.15 40.69 11.55
N GLY A 309 0.92 40.57 12.37
CA GLY A 309 1.43 41.66 13.24
C GLY A 309 1.79 42.93 12.45
N ILE A 310 2.50 42.78 11.32
CA ILE A 310 2.82 43.89 10.41
C ILE A 310 1.53 44.57 9.89
N PHE A 311 0.58 43.85 9.39
CA PHE A 311 -0.64 44.45 8.85
C PHE A 311 -1.52 45.09 9.93
N ILE A 312 -1.60 44.50 11.12
CA ILE A 312 -2.30 45.12 12.24
C ILE A 312 -1.67 46.49 12.61
N SER A 313 -0.33 46.58 12.56
CA SER A 313 0.40 47.86 12.85
C SER A 313 0.15 48.95 11.79
N ILE A 314 -0.17 48.57 10.55
CA ILE A 314 -0.50 49.53 9.50
C ILE A 314 -2.02 49.80 9.51
N LYS A 315 -2.82 48.83 9.16
CA LYS A 315 -4.29 48.81 9.22
C LYS A 315 -4.78 47.35 9.12
N TRP A 316 -5.58 46.87 10.07
CA TRP A 316 -6.00 45.49 10.19
C TRP A 316 -6.79 44.95 8.98
N TYR A 317 -7.59 45.80 8.27
CA TYR A 317 -8.40 45.37 7.13
C TYR A 317 -7.56 45.02 5.88
N LEU A 318 -6.27 45.34 5.82
CA LEU A 318 -5.36 44.92 4.76
C LEU A 318 -5.19 43.39 4.72
N ILE A 319 -5.36 42.72 5.89
CA ILE A 319 -5.39 41.26 5.97
C ILE A 319 -6.55 40.68 5.18
N ILE A 320 -7.71 41.33 5.22
CA ILE A 320 -8.90 40.89 4.48
C ILE A 320 -8.65 40.95 2.98
N ILE A 321 -8.01 42.02 2.48
CA ILE A 321 -7.67 42.14 1.05
C ILE A 321 -6.73 40.99 0.64
N LEU A 322 -5.74 40.66 1.47
CA LEU A 322 -4.82 39.56 1.19
C LEU A 322 -5.56 38.21 1.15
N ILE A 323 -6.49 37.97 2.08
CA ILE A 323 -7.31 36.76 2.08
C ILE A 323 -8.19 36.67 0.83
N ILE A 324 -8.81 37.79 0.42
CA ILE A 324 -9.64 37.84 -0.81
C ILE A 324 -8.78 37.56 -2.04
N ALA A 325 -7.55 38.06 -2.09
CA ALA A 325 -6.63 37.84 -3.20
C ALA A 325 -6.24 36.37 -3.40
N ILE A 326 -6.09 35.62 -2.30
CA ILE A 326 -5.63 34.23 -2.37
C ILE A 326 -6.76 33.19 -2.44
N MET A 327 -7.98 33.54 -2.00
CA MET A 327 -9.10 32.59 -1.93
C MET A 327 -9.43 31.90 -3.26
N PRO A 328 -9.45 32.58 -4.43
CA PRO A 328 -9.70 31.93 -5.71
C PRO A 328 -8.63 30.90 -6.07
N ASP A 329 -7.35 31.17 -5.75
CA ASP A 329 -6.23 30.22 -6.00
C ASP A 329 -6.42 28.93 -5.19
N ILE A 330 -6.77 29.05 -3.91
CA ILE A 330 -7.08 27.91 -3.04
C ILE A 330 -8.20 27.03 -3.62
N LEU A 331 -9.30 27.66 -4.06
CA LEU A 331 -10.44 26.91 -4.60
C LEU A 331 -10.07 26.16 -5.88
N ILE A 332 -9.28 26.77 -6.78
CA ILE A 332 -8.82 26.12 -8.01
C ILE A 332 -7.90 24.94 -7.69
N ARG A 333 -6.99 25.08 -6.72
CA ARG A 333 -6.07 24.00 -6.31
C ARG A 333 -6.80 22.83 -5.70
N ILE A 334 -7.82 23.05 -4.88
CA ILE A 334 -8.66 21.99 -4.31
C ILE A 334 -9.40 21.23 -5.43
N ASP A 335 -9.98 21.94 -6.42
CA ASP A 335 -10.65 21.31 -7.58
C ASP A 335 -9.65 20.48 -8.41
N TYR A 336 -8.46 21.02 -8.66
CA TYR A 336 -7.41 20.33 -9.40
C TYR A 336 -6.93 19.07 -8.68
N SER A 337 -6.64 19.15 -7.39
CA SER A 337 -6.18 18.01 -6.58
C SER A 337 -7.20 16.86 -6.61
N ARG A 338 -8.51 17.17 -6.51
CA ARG A 338 -9.58 16.18 -6.64
C ARG A 338 -9.60 15.50 -8.02
N LYS A 339 -9.46 16.28 -9.09
CA LYS A 339 -9.43 15.77 -10.46
C LYS A 339 -8.19 14.92 -10.71
N LEU A 340 -7.03 15.36 -10.21
CA LEU A 340 -5.78 14.62 -10.31
C LEU A 340 -5.86 13.26 -9.56
N TYR A 341 -6.44 13.25 -8.37
CA TYR A 341 -6.65 12.02 -7.61
C TYR A 341 -7.57 11.03 -8.37
N LYS A 342 -8.68 11.54 -8.94
CA LYS A 342 -9.57 10.70 -9.76
C LYS A 342 -8.86 10.15 -10.99
N LEU A 343 -8.07 10.98 -11.67
CA LEU A 343 -7.27 10.57 -12.82
C LEU A 343 -6.25 9.50 -12.46
N LYS A 344 -5.51 9.66 -11.36
CA LYS A 344 -4.55 8.66 -10.86
C LYS A 344 -5.20 7.29 -10.59
N ASN A 345 -6.39 7.29 -9.98
CA ASN A 345 -7.11 6.05 -9.75
C ASN A 345 -7.51 5.35 -11.05
N GLN A 346 -7.92 6.10 -12.06
CA GLN A 346 -8.25 5.57 -13.39
C GLN A 346 -7.01 5.07 -14.14
N HIS A 347 -5.86 5.69 -13.91
CA HIS A 347 -4.59 5.35 -14.54
C HIS A 347 -3.84 4.17 -13.87
N SER A 348 -4.29 3.69 -12.72
CA SER A 348 -3.57 2.66 -11.94
C SER A 348 -3.34 1.35 -12.69
N GLU A 349 -4.31 0.92 -13.50
CA GLU A 349 -4.20 -0.29 -14.31
C GLU A 349 -3.33 -0.09 -15.56
N PRO A 350 -3.54 0.95 -16.40
CA PRO A 350 -2.64 1.28 -17.50
C PRO A 350 -1.18 1.52 -17.06
N GLU A 351 -0.95 2.17 -15.91
CA GLU A 351 0.41 2.38 -15.39
C GLU A 351 1.09 1.04 -15.05
N ARG A 352 0.35 0.05 -14.49
CA ARG A 352 0.90 -1.30 -14.23
C ARG A 352 1.24 -2.03 -15.53
N GLU A 353 0.39 -1.92 -16.54
CA GLU A 353 0.63 -2.51 -17.85
C GLU A 353 1.88 -1.89 -18.51
N MET A 354 1.99 -0.56 -18.46
CA MET A 354 3.17 0.16 -18.94
C MET A 354 4.45 -0.27 -18.21
N TYR A 355 4.39 -0.43 -16.89
CA TYR A 355 5.52 -0.89 -16.08
C TYR A 355 5.93 -2.32 -16.44
N TYR A 356 4.97 -3.21 -16.69
CA TYR A 356 5.24 -4.57 -17.17
C TYR A 356 5.96 -4.55 -18.52
N TYR A 357 5.50 -3.77 -19.49
CA TYR A 357 6.18 -3.64 -20.77
C TYR A 357 7.59 -3.07 -20.65
N ASN A 358 7.78 -2.07 -19.79
CA ASN A 358 9.11 -1.55 -19.49
C ASN A 358 10.04 -2.67 -18.94
N ARG A 359 9.53 -3.49 -18.01
CA ARG A 359 10.29 -4.62 -17.46
C ARG A 359 10.64 -5.66 -18.52
N VAL A 360 9.73 -5.96 -19.45
CA VAL A 360 10.00 -6.87 -20.57
C VAL A 360 11.08 -6.31 -21.50
N LEU A 361 11.04 -5.01 -21.78
CA LEU A 361 11.99 -4.36 -22.67
C LEU A 361 13.40 -4.19 -22.07
N THR A 362 13.50 -4.06 -20.74
CA THR A 362 14.77 -3.73 -20.06
C THR A 362 15.32 -4.86 -19.19
N GLY A 363 14.53 -5.90 -18.92
CA GLY A 363 14.87 -6.95 -17.97
C GLY A 363 15.72 -8.05 -18.57
N TYR A 364 16.83 -8.39 -17.92
CA TYR A 364 17.73 -9.47 -18.31
C TYR A 364 17.04 -10.82 -18.61
N PRO A 365 16.04 -11.29 -17.83
CA PRO A 365 15.37 -12.57 -18.12
C PRO A 365 14.71 -12.64 -19.49
N PHE A 366 14.30 -11.51 -20.05
CA PHE A 366 13.62 -11.43 -21.36
C PHE A 366 14.56 -11.16 -22.52
N ALA A 367 15.81 -10.75 -22.25
CA ALA A 367 16.74 -10.24 -23.26
C ALA A 367 17.09 -11.27 -24.34
N LYS A 368 17.23 -12.54 -23.99
CA LYS A 368 17.57 -13.62 -24.93
C LYS A 368 16.46 -13.81 -25.97
N GLU A 369 15.21 -13.96 -25.51
CA GLU A 369 14.06 -14.14 -26.40
C GLU A 369 13.76 -12.87 -27.20
N GLN A 370 13.89 -11.70 -26.56
CA GLN A 370 13.75 -10.41 -27.25
C GLN A 370 14.70 -10.27 -28.42
N LYS A 371 15.96 -10.67 -28.23
CA LYS A 371 16.97 -10.63 -29.30
C LYS A 371 16.72 -11.69 -30.38
N LEU A 372 16.32 -12.91 -29.97
CA LEU A 372 16.07 -14.01 -30.89
C LEU A 372 14.83 -13.77 -31.75
N PHE A 373 13.72 -13.40 -31.13
CA PHE A 373 12.42 -13.26 -31.81
C PHE A 373 12.11 -11.85 -32.31
N GLY A 374 12.93 -10.85 -31.95
CA GLY A 374 12.82 -9.49 -32.47
C GLY A 374 11.54 -8.75 -32.04
N PHE A 375 10.88 -9.13 -30.91
CA PHE A 375 9.58 -8.57 -30.51
C PHE A 375 9.70 -7.22 -29.76
N ALA A 376 10.87 -6.58 -29.75
CA ALA A 376 11.05 -5.29 -29.06
C ALA A 376 10.04 -4.23 -29.53
N ASP A 377 9.86 -4.08 -30.84
CA ASP A 377 8.96 -3.09 -31.44
C ASP A 377 7.48 -3.32 -31.07
N PHE A 378 7.09 -4.59 -30.89
CA PHE A 378 5.74 -4.94 -30.44
C PHE A 378 5.44 -4.37 -29.04
N PHE A 379 6.35 -4.57 -28.09
CA PHE A 379 6.18 -4.04 -26.74
C PHE A 379 6.42 -2.54 -26.66
N LEU A 380 7.37 -2.00 -27.43
CA LEU A 380 7.63 -0.57 -27.51
C LEU A 380 6.41 0.20 -28.02
N THR A 381 5.74 -0.29 -29.06
CA THR A 381 4.52 0.31 -29.60
C THR A 381 3.39 0.35 -28.56
N ARG A 382 3.21 -0.73 -27.81
CA ARG A 382 2.21 -0.79 -26.73
C ARG A 382 2.56 0.14 -25.57
N PHE A 383 3.81 0.13 -25.15
CA PHE A 383 4.32 1.04 -24.12
C PHE A 383 4.07 2.49 -24.49
N THR A 384 4.50 2.90 -25.68
CA THR A 384 4.38 4.30 -26.16
C THR A 384 2.92 4.71 -26.34
N LYS A 385 2.04 3.80 -26.77
CA LYS A 385 0.59 4.06 -26.89
C LYS A 385 -0.02 4.37 -25.54
N ILE A 386 0.23 3.54 -24.51
CA ILE A 386 -0.31 3.76 -23.16
C ILE A 386 0.31 5.03 -22.56
N GLN A 387 1.62 5.20 -22.66
CA GLN A 387 2.31 6.41 -22.20
C GLN A 387 1.73 7.67 -22.82
N GLY A 388 1.46 7.64 -24.13
CA GLY A 388 0.86 8.75 -24.86
C GLY A 388 -0.55 9.10 -24.38
N GLN A 389 -1.38 8.11 -24.04
CA GLN A 389 -2.71 8.32 -23.46
C GLN A 389 -2.62 8.96 -22.07
N LEU A 390 -1.82 8.36 -21.17
CA LEU A 390 -1.61 8.88 -19.81
C LEU A 390 -1.08 10.33 -19.84
N PHE A 391 -0.14 10.59 -20.72
CA PHE A 391 0.43 11.94 -20.91
C PHE A 391 -0.61 12.93 -21.43
N LYS A 392 -1.40 12.54 -22.43
CA LYS A 392 -2.45 13.40 -23.02
C LYS A 392 -3.49 13.82 -21.97
N ASP A 393 -3.97 12.87 -21.16
CA ASP A 393 -4.95 13.14 -20.11
C ASP A 393 -4.40 14.10 -19.05
N LYS A 394 -3.15 13.87 -18.62
CA LYS A 394 -2.46 14.73 -17.65
C LYS A 394 -2.23 16.15 -18.20
N ILE A 395 -1.79 16.26 -19.45
CA ILE A 395 -1.58 17.56 -20.11
C ILE A 395 -2.90 18.32 -20.29
N GLN A 396 -3.99 17.63 -20.63
CA GLN A 396 -5.30 18.27 -20.78
C GLN A 396 -5.79 18.85 -19.44
N LEU A 397 -5.62 18.10 -18.35
CA LEU A 397 -5.92 18.58 -17.00
C LEU A 397 -5.06 19.80 -16.64
N SER A 398 -3.75 19.73 -16.89
CA SER A 398 -2.79 20.82 -16.62
C SER A 398 -3.08 22.07 -17.45
N LYS A 399 -3.44 21.93 -18.73
CA LYS A 399 -3.84 23.09 -19.59
C LYS A 399 -5.08 23.81 -19.04
N THR A 400 -6.06 23.04 -18.55
CA THR A 400 -7.27 23.62 -17.96
C THR A 400 -6.95 24.37 -16.67
N GLN A 401 -6.05 23.84 -15.87
CA GLN A 401 -5.56 24.50 -14.67
C GLN A 401 -4.81 25.79 -14.99
N LEU A 402 -3.85 25.74 -15.90
CA LEU A 402 -3.03 26.89 -16.30
C LEU A 402 -3.89 28.09 -16.68
N LYS A 403 -4.93 27.90 -17.50
CA LYS A 403 -5.85 28.99 -17.90
C LYS A 403 -6.54 29.64 -16.69
N ARG A 404 -6.98 28.85 -15.72
CA ARG A 404 -7.63 29.33 -14.51
C ARG A 404 -6.64 30.02 -13.56
N GLU A 405 -5.43 29.48 -13.41
CA GLU A 405 -4.37 30.08 -12.58
C GLU A 405 -3.96 31.46 -13.13
N ILE A 406 -3.79 31.62 -14.45
CA ILE A 406 -3.49 32.92 -15.08
C ILE A 406 -4.54 33.95 -14.70
N LEU A 407 -5.84 33.63 -14.82
CA LEU A 407 -6.92 34.55 -14.48
C LEU A 407 -6.89 35.00 -13.02
N VAL A 408 -6.63 34.04 -12.12
CA VAL A 408 -6.53 34.32 -10.68
C VAL A 408 -5.29 35.13 -10.34
N GLN A 409 -4.16 34.88 -11.01
CA GLN A 409 -2.95 35.69 -10.82
C GLN A 409 -3.16 37.13 -11.27
N ILE A 410 -3.83 37.35 -12.41
CA ILE A 410 -4.19 38.70 -12.86
C ILE A 410 -5.08 39.38 -11.82
N PHE A 411 -6.10 38.70 -11.30
CA PHE A 411 -6.96 39.24 -10.25
C PHE A 411 -6.18 39.60 -8.97
N ALA A 412 -5.29 38.71 -8.51
CA ALA A 412 -4.46 38.92 -7.33
C ALA A 412 -3.53 40.16 -7.52
N ILE A 413 -2.90 40.28 -8.70
CA ILE A 413 -2.05 41.42 -9.02
C ILE A 413 -2.88 42.72 -9.02
N ALA A 414 -4.07 42.74 -9.60
CA ALA A 414 -4.95 43.90 -9.58
C ALA A 414 -5.30 44.34 -8.14
N LEU A 415 -5.60 43.38 -7.26
CA LEU A 415 -5.86 43.67 -5.83
C LEU A 415 -4.62 44.19 -5.09
N ILE A 416 -3.41 43.68 -5.40
CA ILE A 416 -2.14 44.18 -4.84
C ILE A 416 -1.97 45.66 -5.20
N PHE A 417 -2.13 46.01 -6.48
CA PHE A 417 -1.96 47.38 -6.91
C PHE A 417 -3.07 48.32 -6.42
N PHE A 418 -4.31 47.82 -6.30
CA PHE A 418 -5.40 48.56 -5.66
C PHE A 418 -5.08 48.87 -4.18
N ALA A 419 -4.62 47.88 -3.43
CA ALA A 419 -4.23 48.05 -2.04
C ALA A 419 -3.00 48.99 -1.89
N LEU A 420 -2.03 48.89 -2.82
CA LEU A 420 -0.87 49.78 -2.86
C LEU A 420 -1.28 51.23 -3.13
N ALA A 421 -2.18 51.46 -4.10
CA ALA A 421 -2.72 52.79 -4.38
C ALA A 421 -3.41 53.37 -3.13
N TYR A 422 -4.24 52.58 -2.45
CA TYR A 422 -4.90 53.00 -1.22
C TYR A 422 -3.88 53.38 -0.11
N VAL A 423 -2.87 52.54 0.12
CA VAL A 423 -1.82 52.82 1.14
C VAL A 423 -0.99 54.08 0.73
N SER A 424 -0.75 54.28 -0.57
CA SER A 424 -0.08 55.46 -1.08
C SER A 424 -0.90 56.74 -0.85
N LEU A 425 -2.24 56.69 -1.01
CA LEU A 425 -3.13 57.83 -0.67
C LEU A 425 -3.08 58.15 0.84
N LEU A 426 -2.99 57.15 1.71
CA LEU A 426 -2.78 57.42 3.14
C LEU A 426 -1.47 58.17 3.43
N LYS A 427 -0.43 57.94 2.61
CA LYS A 427 0.82 58.71 2.72
C LYS A 427 0.64 60.12 2.25
N ILE A 428 -0.04 60.36 1.11
CA ILE A 428 -0.30 61.70 0.58
C ILE A 428 -1.05 62.56 1.64
N ASN A 429 -1.99 61.93 2.33
CA ASN A 429 -2.76 62.55 3.42
C ASN A 429 -1.98 62.68 4.76
N GLY A 430 -0.69 62.33 4.82
CA GLY A 430 0.17 62.51 5.99
C GLY A 430 0.02 61.46 7.10
N HIS A 431 -0.77 60.43 6.93
CA HIS A 431 -1.08 59.43 7.95
C HIS A 431 0.02 58.38 8.19
N ILE A 432 0.89 58.16 7.21
CA ILE A 432 1.95 57.12 7.27
C ILE A 432 3.25 57.58 6.62
N SER A 433 4.38 56.93 6.92
CA SER A 433 5.69 57.22 6.32
C SER A 433 5.83 56.56 4.93
N ILE A 434 6.79 57.00 4.11
CA ILE A 434 7.14 56.38 2.84
C ILE A 434 7.69 54.95 3.09
N GLY A 435 8.49 54.73 4.12
CA GLY A 435 8.96 53.43 4.50
C GLY A 435 7.82 52.44 4.81
N THR A 436 6.68 52.97 5.32
CA THR A 436 5.47 52.12 5.53
C THR A 436 4.83 51.69 4.20
N VAL A 437 4.89 52.51 3.15
CA VAL A 437 4.42 52.12 1.78
C VAL A 437 5.32 51.00 1.21
N VAL A 438 6.64 51.14 1.38
CA VAL A 438 7.64 50.14 0.96
C VAL A 438 7.45 48.84 1.75
N LEU A 439 7.32 48.94 3.12
CA LEU A 439 7.00 47.82 3.96
C LEU A 439 5.77 47.07 3.50
N PHE A 440 4.66 47.79 3.21
CA PHE A 440 3.41 47.23 2.76
C PHE A 440 3.59 46.42 1.46
N PHE A 441 4.27 47.03 0.47
CA PHE A 441 4.46 46.39 -0.85
C PHE A 441 5.20 45.05 -0.72
N PHE A 442 6.36 45.04 -0.04
CA PHE A 442 7.12 43.81 0.15
C PHE A 442 6.42 42.82 1.08
N ALA A 443 5.77 43.28 2.15
CA ALA A 443 5.02 42.43 3.04
C ALA A 443 3.82 41.78 2.36
N PHE A 444 3.09 42.50 1.49
CA PHE A 444 1.95 41.96 0.77
C PHE A 444 2.38 40.94 -0.28
N GLN A 445 3.42 41.23 -1.08
CA GLN A 445 3.99 40.32 -2.07
C GLN A 445 4.48 39.02 -1.39
N ARG A 446 5.22 39.15 -0.29
CA ARG A 446 5.74 37.99 0.45
C ARG A 446 4.62 37.23 1.14
N GLY A 447 3.62 37.93 1.66
CA GLY A 447 2.46 37.36 2.31
C GLY A 447 1.63 36.50 1.39
N TYR A 448 1.43 36.95 0.15
CA TYR A 448 0.77 36.13 -0.88
C TYR A 448 1.51 34.81 -1.10
N ALA A 449 2.84 34.87 -1.24
CA ALA A 449 3.66 33.66 -1.43
C ALA A 449 3.60 32.73 -0.20
N VAL A 450 3.67 33.29 1.03
CA VAL A 450 3.59 32.52 2.28
C VAL A 450 2.26 31.78 2.43
N LEU A 451 1.14 32.46 2.16
CA LEU A 451 -0.17 31.83 2.23
C LEU A 451 -0.32 30.77 1.13
N ASN A 452 0.19 31.03 -0.06
CA ASN A 452 0.21 30.06 -1.15
C ASN A 452 1.02 28.79 -0.75
N ASP A 453 2.21 28.96 -0.16
CA ASP A 453 3.03 27.84 0.34
C ASP A 453 2.31 27.07 1.46
N LEU A 454 1.61 27.74 2.36
CA LEU A 454 0.85 27.11 3.45
C LEU A 454 -0.27 26.21 2.90
N PHE A 455 -1.04 26.68 1.93
CA PHE A 455 -2.11 25.90 1.35
C PHE A 455 -1.59 24.79 0.44
N ARG A 456 -0.52 25.05 -0.31
CA ARG A 456 0.15 24.03 -1.13
C ARG A 456 0.68 22.89 -0.29
N SER A 457 1.42 23.20 0.78
CA SER A 457 1.98 22.19 1.69
C SER A 457 0.87 21.38 2.36
N SER A 458 -0.21 22.04 2.80
CA SER A 458 -1.37 21.36 3.40
C SER A 458 -2.04 20.37 2.43
N THR A 459 -2.23 20.78 1.17
CA THR A 459 -2.82 19.92 0.14
C THR A 459 -1.90 18.74 -0.20
N GLN A 460 -0.59 18.99 -0.31
CA GLN A 460 0.40 17.98 -0.61
C GLN A 460 0.54 16.94 0.52
N ILE A 461 0.49 17.37 1.79
CA ILE A 461 0.50 16.46 2.95
C ILE A 461 -0.71 15.52 2.90
N ILE A 462 -1.92 16.04 2.57
CA ILE A 462 -3.12 15.22 2.49
C ILE A 462 -3.02 14.19 1.35
N GLU A 463 -2.48 14.60 0.20
CA GLU A 463 -2.25 13.70 -0.93
C GLU A 463 -1.24 12.59 -0.58
N ASP A 464 -0.09 12.97 -0.07
CA ASP A 464 0.98 12.03 0.26
C ASP A 464 0.63 11.12 1.45
N ASN A 465 -0.22 11.59 2.39
CA ASN A 465 -0.72 10.76 3.49
C ASN A 465 -1.59 9.58 3.01
N SER A 466 -2.31 9.73 1.91
CA SER A 466 -3.09 8.63 1.34
C SER A 466 -2.19 7.47 0.89
N PHE A 467 -1.03 7.78 0.31
CA PHE A 467 -0.03 6.77 -0.06
C PHE A 467 0.70 6.19 1.16
N LEU A 468 0.93 7.01 2.18
CA LEU A 468 1.51 6.52 3.44
C LEU A 468 0.60 5.52 4.14
N ASN A 469 -0.73 5.65 3.98
CA ASN A 469 -1.68 4.65 4.47
C ASN A 469 -1.48 3.27 3.80
N ASP A 470 -1.09 3.20 2.53
CA ASP A 470 -0.75 1.95 1.86
C ASP A 470 0.49 1.31 2.51
N PHE A 471 1.55 2.09 2.79
CA PHE A 471 2.72 1.63 3.52
C PHE A 471 2.36 1.12 4.92
N ILE A 472 1.54 1.86 5.66
CA ILE A 472 1.11 1.46 7.01
C ILE A 472 0.21 0.24 6.98
N SER A 473 -0.69 0.14 5.99
CA SER A 473 -1.50 -1.06 5.79
C SER A 473 -0.63 -2.29 5.53
N PHE A 474 0.47 -2.13 4.80
CA PHE A 474 1.47 -3.15 4.60
C PHE A 474 2.19 -3.55 5.92
N ILE A 475 2.67 -2.56 6.69
CA ILE A 475 3.32 -2.82 7.99
C ILE A 475 2.38 -3.54 8.96
N ASN A 476 1.07 -3.23 8.90
CA ASN A 476 0.03 -3.79 9.77
C ASN A 476 -0.59 -5.09 9.21
N ILE A 477 -0.13 -5.63 8.08
CA ILE A 477 -0.54 -6.97 7.66
C ILE A 477 -0.29 -7.91 8.84
N ALA A 478 -1.30 -8.66 9.25
CA ALA A 478 -1.15 -9.61 10.34
C ALA A 478 -0.13 -10.68 9.91
N SER A 479 1.08 -10.64 10.49
CA SER A 479 1.94 -11.80 10.47
C SER A 479 1.39 -12.78 11.53
N LYS A 480 1.30 -14.07 11.21
CA LYS A 480 1.02 -15.06 12.24
C LYS A 480 2.01 -14.81 13.37
N LYS A 481 1.50 -14.45 14.54
CA LYS A 481 2.33 -14.49 15.74
C LYS A 481 2.77 -15.95 15.87
N ASP A 482 4.05 -16.22 15.71
CA ASP A 482 4.59 -17.48 16.17
C ASP A 482 4.13 -17.59 17.63
N THR A 483 3.18 -18.48 17.86
CA THR A 483 2.69 -18.77 19.21
C THR A 483 3.92 -19.08 20.05
N THR A 484 4.04 -18.43 21.19
CA THR A 484 5.17 -18.51 22.11
C THR A 484 5.29 -19.88 22.82
N ALA A 485 4.94 -20.95 22.16
CA ALA A 485 5.19 -22.29 22.62
C ALA A 485 6.67 -22.64 22.35
N HIS A 486 7.56 -22.20 23.24
CA HIS A 486 8.97 -22.63 23.31
C HIS A 486 9.09 -24.11 23.66
N ARG A 487 8.65 -25.00 22.78
CA ARG A 487 9.04 -26.41 22.89
C ARG A 487 10.07 -26.67 21.80
N SER A 488 11.29 -26.98 22.21
CA SER A 488 12.28 -27.61 21.35
C SER A 488 11.63 -28.82 20.71
N PHE A 489 11.50 -28.81 19.39
CA PHE A 489 10.95 -29.92 18.64
C PHE A 489 12.10 -30.81 18.14
N SER A 490 12.02 -32.10 18.36
CA SER A 490 12.90 -33.12 17.81
C SER A 490 12.04 -34.25 17.30
N LEU A 491 12.05 -34.48 15.99
CA LEU A 491 11.27 -35.53 15.33
C LEU A 491 11.84 -36.89 15.70
N GLN A 492 11.10 -37.67 16.52
CA GLN A 492 11.54 -38.98 17.03
C GLN A 492 10.65 -40.14 16.61
N LYS A 493 9.35 -39.89 16.35
CA LYS A 493 8.40 -40.95 16.01
C LYS A 493 7.93 -40.87 14.58
N GLU A 494 7.17 -39.81 14.23
CA GLU A 494 6.53 -39.72 12.93
C GLU A 494 5.96 -38.32 12.66
N ILE A 495 5.69 -38.04 11.41
CA ILE A 495 4.80 -36.96 10.98
C ILE A 495 3.53 -37.59 10.47
N SER A 496 2.38 -37.32 11.08
CA SER A 496 1.07 -37.80 10.61
C SER A 496 0.25 -36.62 10.01
N ILE A 497 -0.49 -36.94 8.98
CA ILE A 497 -1.37 -35.99 8.28
C ILE A 497 -2.75 -36.64 8.21
N GLU A 498 -3.76 -35.93 8.72
CA GLU A 498 -5.11 -36.43 8.87
C GLU A 498 -6.14 -35.51 8.18
N HIS A 499 -6.90 -36.07 7.24
CA HIS A 499 -7.99 -35.41 6.52
C HIS A 499 -7.63 -34.03 5.94
N LEU A 500 -6.39 -33.87 5.44
CA LEU A 500 -5.85 -32.58 5.03
C LEU A 500 -6.47 -32.13 3.71
N ILE A 501 -7.08 -30.94 3.74
CA ILE A 501 -7.60 -30.23 2.56
C ILE A 501 -6.91 -28.87 2.46
N PHE A 502 -6.44 -28.54 1.25
CA PHE A 502 -5.81 -27.26 1.01
C PHE A 502 -6.15 -26.70 -0.36
N ARG A 503 -6.41 -25.40 -0.41
CA ARG A 503 -6.67 -24.63 -1.64
C ARG A 503 -5.93 -23.30 -1.62
N TYR A 504 -5.24 -22.98 -2.70
CA TYR A 504 -4.65 -21.65 -2.88
C TYR A 504 -5.73 -20.58 -2.97
N LYS A 505 -5.52 -19.41 -2.34
CA LYS A 505 -6.53 -18.33 -2.24
C LYS A 505 -7.17 -17.92 -3.57
N ASN A 506 -6.41 -18.01 -4.66
CA ASN A 506 -6.88 -17.61 -6.00
C ASN A 506 -7.32 -18.79 -6.87
N SER A 507 -7.38 -20.01 -6.33
CA SER A 507 -7.81 -21.19 -7.04
C SER A 507 -9.27 -21.55 -6.69
N LYS A 508 -10.01 -22.03 -7.68
CA LYS A 508 -11.34 -22.61 -7.47
C LYS A 508 -11.28 -24.11 -7.11
N ARG A 509 -10.12 -24.75 -7.31
CA ARG A 509 -9.93 -26.19 -7.07
C ARG A 509 -9.04 -26.41 -5.85
N ASN A 510 -9.34 -27.47 -5.09
CA ASN A 510 -8.46 -27.91 -4.02
C ASN A 510 -7.17 -28.47 -4.65
N ALA A 511 -6.03 -28.05 -4.11
CA ALA A 511 -4.71 -28.56 -4.50
C ALA A 511 -4.43 -29.89 -3.79
N LEU A 512 -4.99 -30.07 -2.59
CA LEU A 512 -4.99 -31.32 -1.82
C LEU A 512 -6.41 -31.56 -1.31
N ASN A 513 -6.86 -32.82 -1.34
CA ASN A 513 -8.22 -33.18 -1.03
C ASN A 513 -8.25 -34.51 -0.24
N ASP A 514 -8.47 -34.40 1.05
CA ASP A 514 -8.53 -35.54 2.01
C ASP A 514 -7.24 -36.37 2.02
N ILE A 515 -6.10 -35.76 2.25
CA ILE A 515 -4.81 -36.42 2.36
C ILE A 515 -4.67 -37.03 3.74
N ASN A 516 -4.39 -38.34 3.75
CA ASN A 516 -4.08 -39.11 4.96
C ASN A 516 -2.77 -39.88 4.71
N LEU A 517 -1.72 -39.60 5.48
CA LEU A 517 -0.44 -40.28 5.35
C LEU A 517 0.39 -40.20 6.64
N VAL A 518 1.39 -41.09 6.76
CA VAL A 518 2.36 -41.12 7.84
C VAL A 518 3.78 -41.15 7.27
N ILE A 519 4.67 -40.35 7.84
CA ILE A 519 6.09 -40.29 7.51
C ILE A 519 6.84 -40.72 8.76
N PRO A 520 7.29 -41.99 8.89
CA PRO A 520 8.00 -42.48 10.08
C PRO A 520 9.36 -41.78 10.23
N ALA A 521 9.75 -41.47 11.45
CA ALA A 521 11.06 -40.88 11.74
C ALA A 521 12.19 -41.82 11.31
N GLY A 522 13.27 -41.25 10.78
CA GLY A 522 14.43 -42.00 10.30
C GLY A 522 14.20 -42.77 8.99
N LYS A 523 13.03 -42.62 8.36
CA LYS A 523 12.69 -43.26 7.09
C LYS A 523 12.67 -42.27 5.92
N THR A 524 12.91 -42.79 4.72
CA THR A 524 12.79 -42.07 3.49
C THR A 524 11.45 -42.35 2.81
N VAL A 525 10.64 -41.34 2.61
CA VAL A 525 9.33 -41.39 1.95
C VAL A 525 9.38 -40.70 0.61
N ALA A 526 8.85 -41.33 -0.43
CA ALA A 526 8.78 -40.73 -1.75
C ALA A 526 7.33 -40.36 -2.14
N PHE A 527 7.16 -39.15 -2.72
CA PHE A 527 5.91 -38.71 -3.33
C PHE A 527 6.03 -38.79 -4.84
N VAL A 528 5.19 -39.57 -5.47
CA VAL A 528 5.17 -39.84 -6.92
C VAL A 528 3.83 -39.44 -7.51
N GLY A 529 3.79 -39.02 -8.77
CA GLY A 529 2.55 -38.66 -9.47
C GLY A 529 2.79 -37.66 -10.59
N GLU A 530 1.80 -37.38 -11.38
CA GLU A 530 1.89 -36.42 -12.50
C GLU A 530 2.10 -34.98 -12.02
N ASN A 531 2.50 -34.07 -12.92
CA ASN A 531 2.62 -32.68 -12.63
C ASN A 531 1.25 -32.09 -12.21
N GLY A 532 1.23 -31.28 -11.15
CA GLY A 532 -0.02 -30.71 -10.63
C GLY A 532 -0.84 -31.65 -9.74
N SER A 533 -0.34 -32.85 -9.40
CA SER A 533 -1.04 -33.79 -8.49
C SER A 533 -1.00 -33.40 -7.00
N GLY A 534 -0.29 -32.34 -6.61
CA GLY A 534 -0.28 -31.80 -5.23
C GLY A 534 1.01 -32.02 -4.42
N LYS A 535 2.01 -32.72 -4.96
CA LYS A 535 3.26 -33.10 -4.25
C LYS A 535 4.03 -31.89 -3.68
N THR A 536 4.37 -30.92 -4.52
CA THR A 536 5.05 -29.67 -4.12
C THR A 536 4.20 -28.85 -3.13
N THR A 537 2.88 -28.89 -3.27
CA THR A 537 1.97 -28.24 -2.33
C THR A 537 2.08 -28.85 -0.93
N LEU A 538 2.19 -30.17 -0.84
CA LEU A 538 2.36 -30.87 0.44
C LEU A 538 3.72 -30.54 1.06
N ILE A 539 4.80 -30.48 0.28
CA ILE A 539 6.12 -30.01 0.74
C ILE A 539 6.03 -28.59 1.34
N LYS A 540 5.33 -27.67 0.66
CA LYS A 540 5.14 -26.31 1.18
C LYS A 540 4.38 -26.27 2.50
N LEU A 541 3.39 -27.14 2.69
CA LEU A 541 2.65 -27.27 3.96
C LEU A 541 3.52 -27.88 5.07
N LEU A 542 4.32 -28.90 4.76
CA LEU A 542 5.29 -29.49 5.70
C LEU A 542 6.36 -28.46 6.14
N CYS A 543 6.76 -27.54 5.26
CA CYS A 543 7.62 -26.41 5.60
C CYS A 543 6.93 -25.34 6.48
N GLY A 544 5.64 -25.47 6.75
CA GLY A 544 4.88 -24.46 7.49
C GLY A 544 4.77 -23.12 6.76
N PHE A 545 4.83 -23.10 5.43
CA PHE A 545 4.60 -21.90 4.61
C PHE A 545 3.12 -21.57 4.48
N TYR A 546 2.27 -22.58 4.60
CA TYR A 546 0.81 -22.49 4.55
C TYR A 546 0.20 -23.23 5.73
N SER A 547 -1.05 -22.88 6.03
CA SER A 547 -1.92 -23.68 6.90
C SER A 547 -2.98 -24.37 6.05
N PRO A 548 -3.36 -25.60 6.38
CA PRO A 548 -4.46 -26.29 5.71
C PRO A 548 -5.79 -25.55 5.90
N ASP A 549 -6.73 -25.71 4.97
CA ASP A 549 -8.11 -25.21 5.11
C ASP A 549 -8.92 -26.10 6.08
N SER A 550 -8.63 -27.41 6.12
CA SER A 550 -9.14 -28.37 7.11
C SER A 550 -8.20 -29.56 7.23
N GLY A 551 -8.35 -30.33 8.32
CA GLY A 551 -7.42 -31.39 8.70
C GLY A 551 -6.16 -30.86 9.36
N ASP A 552 -5.31 -31.74 9.87
CA ASP A 552 -4.17 -31.37 10.68
C ASP A 552 -2.88 -32.09 10.25
N ILE A 553 -1.76 -31.44 10.53
CA ILE A 553 -0.40 -31.99 10.41
C ILE A 553 0.15 -32.10 11.82
N PHE A 554 0.54 -33.31 12.23
CA PHE A 554 1.14 -33.60 13.55
C PHE A 554 2.60 -33.98 13.39
N PHE A 555 3.44 -33.46 14.27
CA PHE A 555 4.82 -33.85 14.44
C PHE A 555 4.95 -34.54 15.81
N ASP A 556 5.23 -35.83 15.83
CA ASP A 556 5.22 -36.65 17.04
C ASP A 556 3.94 -36.51 17.90
N GLY A 557 2.77 -36.38 17.21
CA GLY A 557 1.46 -36.18 17.83
C GLY A 557 1.17 -34.72 18.27
N ILE A 558 2.08 -33.78 18.03
CA ILE A 558 1.87 -32.36 18.35
C ILE A 558 1.38 -31.63 17.06
N PRO A 559 0.22 -30.96 17.09
CA PRO A 559 -0.25 -30.21 15.95
C PRO A 559 0.76 -29.13 15.52
N ALA A 560 0.99 -28.98 14.20
CA ALA A 560 1.92 -28.02 13.64
C ALA A 560 1.64 -26.57 14.08
N GLU A 561 0.37 -26.21 14.30
CA GLU A 561 -0.03 -24.89 14.80
C GLU A 561 0.52 -24.61 16.21
N ASN A 562 0.62 -25.63 17.05
CA ASN A 562 1.13 -25.51 18.41
C ASN A 562 2.67 -25.46 18.49
N ILE A 563 3.37 -25.93 17.45
CA ILE A 563 4.83 -25.84 17.33
C ILE A 563 5.23 -24.48 16.79
N GLY A 564 4.52 -23.99 15.81
CA GLY A 564 4.79 -22.75 15.10
C GLY A 564 5.74 -22.90 13.91
N GLY A 565 5.43 -22.22 12.80
CA GLY A 565 6.13 -22.39 11.53
C GLY A 565 7.63 -22.08 11.58
N LYS A 566 8.07 -21.18 12.45
CA LYS A 566 9.50 -20.87 12.62
C LYS A 566 10.27 -22.07 13.18
N ILE A 567 9.77 -22.69 14.23
CA ILE A 567 10.43 -23.85 14.87
C ILE A 567 10.44 -25.04 13.92
N ILE A 568 9.34 -25.27 13.19
CA ILE A 568 9.28 -26.31 12.14
C ILE A 568 10.39 -26.07 11.11
N ARG A 569 10.48 -24.85 10.55
CA ARG A 569 11.50 -24.49 9.54
C ARG A 569 12.93 -24.59 10.08
N GLU A 570 13.14 -24.36 11.37
CA GLU A 570 14.44 -24.53 12.01
C GLU A 570 14.94 -25.98 11.97
N ASN A 571 14.04 -26.94 11.93
CA ASN A 571 14.32 -28.39 11.92
C ASN A 571 14.25 -28.99 10.50
N ILE A 572 14.18 -28.18 9.44
CA ILE A 572 14.08 -28.62 8.05
C ILE A 572 15.31 -28.18 7.25
N SER A 573 15.92 -29.10 6.51
CA SER A 573 16.76 -28.84 5.36
C SER A 573 15.92 -29.05 4.10
N ALA A 574 15.89 -28.10 3.16
CA ALA A 574 15.08 -28.22 1.95
C ALA A 574 15.89 -27.93 0.68
N VAL A 575 15.60 -28.69 -0.37
CA VAL A 575 16.04 -28.41 -1.74
C VAL A 575 14.77 -28.30 -2.58
N PHE A 576 14.49 -27.09 -3.09
CA PHE A 576 13.32 -26.82 -3.93
C PHE A 576 13.67 -26.92 -5.40
N GLN A 577 12.69 -27.21 -6.26
CA GLN A 577 12.84 -27.26 -7.70
C GLN A 577 13.22 -25.86 -8.27
N ASP A 578 12.64 -24.79 -7.70
CA ASP A 578 12.89 -23.38 -8.07
C ASP A 578 13.88 -22.71 -7.09
N PHE A 579 15.05 -23.30 -6.94
CA PHE A 579 16.08 -22.80 -6.02
C PHE A 579 16.57 -21.39 -6.41
N ALA A 580 16.84 -20.56 -5.38
CA ALA A 580 17.27 -19.18 -5.58
C ALA A 580 18.78 -19.09 -5.91
N LEU A 581 19.10 -18.23 -6.90
CA LEU A 581 20.47 -17.89 -7.34
C LEU A 581 20.86 -16.57 -6.65
N TYR A 582 21.72 -16.64 -5.64
CA TYR A 582 22.15 -15.43 -4.92
C TYR A 582 23.49 -14.94 -5.46
N ASN A 583 23.54 -13.68 -5.92
CA ASN A 583 24.76 -13.04 -6.43
C ASN A 583 25.63 -12.56 -5.25
N ILE A 584 26.18 -13.51 -4.51
CA ILE A 584 27.11 -13.33 -3.38
C ILE A 584 28.24 -14.34 -3.50
N SER A 585 29.24 -14.33 -2.61
CA SER A 585 30.34 -15.30 -2.69
C SER A 585 29.86 -16.75 -2.56
N ALA A 586 30.62 -17.70 -3.12
CA ALA A 586 30.32 -19.11 -3.04
C ALA A 586 30.22 -19.60 -1.58
N LEU A 587 31.13 -19.15 -0.71
CA LEU A 587 31.11 -19.42 0.72
C LEU A 587 29.81 -18.99 1.38
N LEU A 588 29.40 -17.75 1.13
CA LEU A 588 28.15 -17.20 1.67
C LEU A 588 26.95 -17.95 1.11
N ASN A 589 26.94 -18.27 -0.18
CA ASN A 589 25.87 -19.04 -0.81
C ASN A 589 25.60 -20.37 -0.11
N ILE A 590 26.64 -21.12 0.24
CA ILE A 590 26.53 -22.38 0.96
C ILE A 590 26.15 -22.11 2.41
N GLY A 591 26.78 -21.12 3.06
CA GLY A 591 26.56 -20.75 4.46
C GLY A 591 25.16 -20.23 4.77
N LEU A 592 24.40 -19.74 3.77
CA LEU A 592 22.98 -19.38 3.94
C LEU A 592 22.12 -20.55 4.46
N GLY A 593 22.60 -21.79 4.38
CA GLY A 593 21.92 -22.92 4.99
C GLY A 593 21.69 -22.76 6.49
N ASP A 594 22.62 -22.14 7.22
CA ASP A 594 22.50 -21.83 8.65
C ASP A 594 23.22 -20.52 8.99
N THR A 595 22.48 -19.46 9.25
CA THR A 595 22.99 -18.14 9.59
C THR A 595 22.85 -17.78 11.05
N LYS A 596 22.48 -18.73 11.92
CA LYS A 596 22.37 -18.51 13.38
C LYS A 596 23.73 -18.32 14.04
N THR A 597 24.73 -18.96 13.49
CA THR A 597 26.15 -18.84 13.88
C THR A 597 26.95 -18.21 12.74
N PRO A 598 28.12 -17.62 13.03
CA PRO A 598 29.04 -17.20 11.98
C PRO A 598 29.33 -18.36 11.00
N ILE A 599 29.44 -18.03 9.72
CA ILE A 599 29.64 -19.04 8.68
C ILE A 599 31.00 -19.72 8.87
N ASP A 600 30.99 -21.02 9.07
CA ASP A 600 32.19 -21.86 9.20
C ASP A 600 32.65 -22.31 7.80
N THR A 601 33.86 -21.87 7.41
CA THR A 601 34.46 -22.20 6.13
C THR A 601 34.72 -23.68 5.97
N ASN A 602 35.15 -24.39 7.04
CA ASN A 602 35.43 -25.83 6.96
C ASN A 602 34.13 -26.62 6.81
N LYS A 603 33.08 -26.23 7.52
CA LYS A 603 31.75 -26.82 7.37
C LYS A 603 31.19 -26.58 5.96
N ALA A 604 31.43 -25.39 5.37
CA ALA A 604 31.02 -25.08 4.01
C ALA A 604 31.77 -25.88 2.95
N LYS A 605 33.09 -26.09 3.12
CA LYS A 605 33.89 -26.96 2.25
C LYS A 605 33.40 -28.42 2.29
N LYS A 606 33.18 -28.98 3.48
CA LYS A 606 32.60 -30.33 3.63
C LYS A 606 31.22 -30.45 2.98
N ALA A 607 30.37 -29.42 3.10
CA ALA A 607 29.09 -29.39 2.43
C ALA A 607 29.21 -29.33 0.90
N ALA A 608 30.21 -28.60 0.38
CA ALA A 608 30.50 -28.54 -1.04
C ALA A 608 31.05 -29.88 -1.58
N GLU A 609 31.92 -30.55 -0.84
CA GLU A 609 32.40 -31.91 -1.16
C GLU A 609 31.24 -32.91 -1.21
N ALA A 610 30.37 -32.87 -0.20
CA ALA A 610 29.19 -33.71 -0.14
C ALA A 610 28.20 -33.46 -1.29
N ALA A 611 28.12 -32.23 -1.80
CA ALA A 611 27.28 -31.84 -2.95
C ALA A 611 27.97 -31.94 -4.30
N ASP A 612 29.22 -32.45 -4.36
CA ASP A 612 30.00 -32.60 -5.59
C ASP A 612 30.22 -31.28 -6.35
N ILE A 613 30.51 -30.20 -5.62
CA ILE A 613 30.76 -28.87 -6.17
C ILE A 613 32.12 -28.28 -5.72
N ALA A 614 32.84 -28.96 -4.80
CA ALA A 614 34.06 -28.43 -4.20
C ALA A 614 35.14 -28.11 -5.25
N GLU A 615 35.42 -29.03 -6.17
CA GLU A 615 36.42 -28.86 -7.23
C GLU A 615 36.08 -27.65 -8.11
N THR A 616 34.79 -27.44 -8.43
CA THR A 616 34.34 -26.26 -9.18
C THR A 616 34.60 -24.99 -8.38
N MET A 617 34.31 -24.98 -7.07
CA MET A 617 34.54 -23.81 -6.22
C MET A 617 36.04 -23.47 -6.08
N GLU A 618 36.90 -24.47 -6.00
CA GLU A 618 38.35 -24.29 -5.89
C GLU A 618 38.97 -23.77 -7.17
N LYS A 619 38.39 -24.07 -8.33
CA LYS A 619 38.83 -23.59 -9.65
C LYS A 619 38.40 -22.16 -9.95
N LEU A 620 37.50 -21.56 -9.16
CA LEU A 620 37.10 -20.17 -9.33
C LEU A 620 38.27 -19.22 -9.00
N PRO A 621 38.31 -18.00 -9.60
CA PRO A 621 39.45 -17.07 -9.47
C PRO A 621 39.85 -16.76 -8.02
N GLU A 622 38.90 -16.63 -7.11
CA GLU A 622 39.13 -16.41 -5.66
C GLU A 622 38.65 -17.59 -4.82
N GLY A 623 38.48 -18.77 -5.43
CA GLY A 623 37.96 -19.95 -4.77
C GLY A 623 36.56 -19.69 -4.17
N TYR A 624 36.38 -20.08 -2.92
CA TYR A 624 35.11 -19.88 -2.21
C TYR A 624 34.71 -18.43 -1.95
N ASN A 625 35.63 -17.46 -2.12
CA ASN A 625 35.35 -16.04 -1.98
C ASN A 625 34.86 -15.40 -3.29
N THR A 626 34.97 -16.11 -4.42
CA THR A 626 34.49 -15.63 -5.73
C THR A 626 33.01 -15.30 -5.67
N LEU A 627 32.63 -14.12 -6.18
CA LEU A 627 31.22 -13.74 -6.36
C LEU A 627 30.60 -14.61 -7.45
N LEU A 628 29.41 -15.11 -7.20
CA LEU A 628 28.66 -15.93 -8.16
C LEU A 628 27.60 -15.10 -8.89
N GLY A 629 27.36 -15.47 -10.17
CA GLY A 629 26.42 -14.77 -11.04
C GLY A 629 27.02 -13.57 -11.73
N ASN A 630 26.27 -12.96 -12.65
CA ASN A 630 26.73 -11.89 -13.55
C ASN A 630 26.19 -10.49 -13.18
N LEU A 631 25.60 -10.33 -12.01
CA LEU A 631 25.02 -9.06 -11.57
C LEU A 631 26.08 -8.03 -11.18
N PHE A 632 27.20 -8.47 -10.65
CA PHE A 632 28.30 -7.62 -10.18
C PHE A 632 29.57 -7.84 -10.97
N THR A 633 30.41 -6.81 -11.08
CA THR A 633 31.74 -6.90 -11.71
C THR A 633 32.62 -7.91 -10.96
N GLY A 634 33.25 -8.82 -11.66
CA GLY A 634 34.06 -9.90 -11.08
C GLY A 634 33.23 -11.10 -10.62
N GLY A 635 31.93 -11.14 -10.94
CA GLY A 635 31.10 -12.31 -10.70
C GLY A 635 31.26 -13.37 -11.78
N GLU A 636 31.32 -14.64 -11.35
CA GLU A 636 31.41 -15.82 -12.22
C GLU A 636 30.06 -16.51 -12.36
N GLU A 637 29.62 -16.71 -13.61
CA GLU A 637 28.37 -17.40 -13.90
C GLU A 637 28.55 -18.90 -13.88
N LEU A 638 27.69 -19.60 -13.19
CA LEU A 638 27.67 -21.05 -13.10
C LEU A 638 26.60 -21.66 -14.00
N SER A 639 26.81 -22.89 -14.45
CA SER A 639 25.71 -23.65 -15.09
C SER A 639 24.57 -23.90 -14.11
N ILE A 640 23.36 -24.11 -14.64
CA ILE A 640 22.18 -24.36 -13.79
C ILE A 640 22.36 -25.62 -12.92
N GLY A 641 23.06 -26.64 -13.42
CA GLY A 641 23.40 -27.84 -12.65
C GLY A 641 24.38 -27.54 -11.50
N GLN A 642 25.37 -26.67 -11.71
CA GLN A 642 26.29 -26.21 -10.66
C GLN A 642 25.53 -25.39 -9.59
N TRP A 643 24.63 -24.52 -10.00
CA TRP A 643 23.74 -23.81 -9.08
C TRP A 643 22.85 -24.76 -8.26
N GLN A 644 22.35 -25.84 -8.88
CA GLN A 644 21.60 -26.87 -8.17
C GLN A 644 22.46 -27.58 -7.12
N LYS A 645 23.71 -27.92 -7.45
CA LYS A 645 24.68 -28.49 -6.49
C LYS A 645 24.94 -27.54 -5.31
N ILE A 646 24.98 -26.21 -5.53
CA ILE A 646 25.06 -25.22 -4.43
C ILE A 646 23.80 -25.23 -3.57
N ALA A 647 22.60 -25.35 -4.15
CA ALA A 647 21.36 -25.48 -3.38
C ALA A 647 21.36 -26.76 -2.52
N ILE A 648 21.89 -27.85 -3.03
CA ILE A 648 22.10 -29.08 -2.29
C ILE A 648 23.15 -28.88 -1.17
N ALA A 649 24.27 -28.18 -1.45
CA ALA A 649 25.29 -27.87 -0.44
C ALA A 649 24.70 -27.03 0.72
N ARG A 650 23.75 -26.12 0.46
CA ARG A 650 23.01 -25.40 1.52
C ARG A 650 22.28 -26.37 2.46
N ALA A 651 21.61 -27.41 1.90
CA ALA A 651 20.91 -28.41 2.70
C ALA A 651 21.90 -29.28 3.52
N PHE A 652 23.05 -29.63 2.97
CA PHE A 652 24.13 -30.32 3.70
C PHE A 652 24.71 -29.44 4.81
N TYR A 653 24.95 -28.14 4.53
CA TYR A 653 25.47 -27.20 5.52
C TYR A 653 24.51 -27.04 6.71
N ARG A 654 23.19 -26.97 6.45
CA ARG A 654 22.17 -26.87 7.48
C ARG A 654 22.09 -28.12 8.35
N ASN A 655 22.09 -29.29 7.72
CA ASN A 655 22.14 -30.61 8.38
C ASN A 655 20.98 -30.85 9.38
N ALA A 656 19.76 -30.43 9.05
CA ALA A 656 18.59 -30.61 9.91
C ALA A 656 18.06 -32.07 9.94
N PRO A 657 17.27 -32.46 10.97
CA PRO A 657 16.73 -33.82 11.12
C PRO A 657 15.68 -34.20 10.07
N LEU A 658 14.93 -33.23 9.50
CA LEU A 658 13.97 -33.45 8.43
C LEU A 658 14.53 -32.89 7.11
N LEU A 659 14.65 -33.73 6.11
CA LEU A 659 15.13 -33.39 4.77
C LEU A 659 13.97 -33.43 3.77
N LEU A 660 13.67 -32.31 3.13
CA LEU A 660 12.64 -32.20 2.10
C LEU A 660 13.30 -31.92 0.76
N MET A 661 13.03 -32.73 -0.26
CA MET A 661 13.66 -32.65 -1.56
C MET A 661 12.58 -32.65 -2.65
N ASP A 662 12.44 -31.54 -3.35
CA ASP A 662 11.48 -31.37 -4.44
C ASP A 662 12.25 -31.34 -5.79
N GLU A 663 12.28 -32.47 -6.48
CA GLU A 663 13.01 -32.71 -7.74
C GLU A 663 14.50 -32.30 -7.68
N PRO A 664 15.28 -32.83 -6.74
CA PRO A 664 16.63 -32.35 -6.43
C PRO A 664 17.66 -32.57 -7.56
N SER A 665 17.33 -33.34 -8.61
CA SER A 665 18.23 -33.69 -9.72
C SER A 665 17.72 -33.18 -11.08
N SER A 666 16.69 -32.33 -11.13
CA SER A 666 16.00 -31.94 -12.38
C SER A 666 16.89 -31.28 -13.44
N ALA A 667 17.95 -30.57 -13.04
CA ALA A 667 18.87 -29.84 -13.92
C ALA A 667 20.25 -30.54 -14.11
N LEU A 668 20.40 -31.77 -13.61
CA LEU A 668 21.65 -32.53 -13.70
C LEU A 668 21.64 -33.50 -14.90
N ASP A 669 22.84 -33.74 -15.46
CA ASP A 669 23.03 -34.83 -16.41
C ASP A 669 22.98 -36.21 -15.73
N ALA A 670 22.87 -37.28 -16.51
CA ALA A 670 22.64 -38.62 -15.99
C ALA A 670 23.76 -39.14 -15.06
N HIS A 671 25.01 -38.75 -15.28
CA HIS A 671 26.12 -39.16 -14.41
C HIS A 671 26.11 -38.38 -13.09
N ALA A 672 26.05 -37.05 -13.19
CA ALA A 672 25.94 -36.19 -12.00
C ALA A 672 24.69 -36.48 -11.14
N GLU A 673 23.61 -36.94 -11.77
CA GLU A 673 22.41 -37.35 -11.08
C GLU A 673 22.64 -38.59 -10.18
N LEU A 674 23.26 -39.66 -10.71
CA LEU A 674 23.53 -40.88 -9.94
C LEU A 674 24.40 -40.58 -8.72
N ASP A 675 25.45 -39.77 -8.91
CA ASP A 675 26.35 -39.36 -7.83
C ASP A 675 25.63 -38.55 -6.74
N ILE A 676 24.79 -37.60 -7.18
CA ILE A 676 24.01 -36.79 -6.22
C ILE A 676 22.96 -37.63 -5.50
N ILE A 677 22.29 -38.56 -6.17
CA ILE A 677 21.32 -39.46 -5.53
C ILE A 677 22.00 -40.32 -4.45
N GLU A 678 23.20 -40.89 -4.73
CA GLU A 678 23.96 -41.64 -3.71
C GLU A 678 24.31 -40.76 -2.51
N LYS A 679 24.75 -39.51 -2.75
CA LYS A 679 25.08 -38.55 -1.69
C LYS A 679 23.86 -38.14 -0.90
N LEU A 680 22.71 -37.90 -1.55
CA LEU A 680 21.44 -37.61 -0.90
C LEU A 680 20.96 -38.82 -0.05
N LYS A 681 21.13 -40.03 -0.55
CA LYS A 681 20.86 -41.25 0.19
C LYS A 681 21.72 -41.32 1.49
N LYS A 682 23.02 -41.09 1.37
CA LYS A 682 23.91 -40.98 2.54
C LYS A 682 23.50 -39.87 3.51
N LEU A 683 23.08 -38.70 3.01
CA LEU A 683 22.58 -37.61 3.84
C LEU A 683 21.30 -37.98 4.59
N SER A 684 20.44 -38.79 3.95
CA SER A 684 19.16 -39.24 4.56
C SER A 684 19.35 -40.37 5.58
N GLU A 685 20.52 -41.03 5.66
CA GLU A 685 20.82 -42.03 6.66
C GLU A 685 20.64 -41.44 8.07
N ASN A 686 19.85 -42.10 8.88
CA ASN A 686 19.45 -41.67 10.24
C ASN A 686 18.67 -40.37 10.32
N LYS A 687 18.07 -39.91 9.19
CA LYS A 687 17.17 -38.73 9.14
C LYS A 687 15.83 -39.12 8.54
N THR A 688 14.85 -38.31 8.83
CA THR A 688 13.57 -38.39 8.12
C THR A 688 13.69 -37.62 6.79
N ALA A 689 13.42 -38.28 5.66
CA ALA A 689 13.52 -37.66 4.36
C ALA A 689 12.20 -37.79 3.56
N VAL A 690 11.82 -36.72 2.89
CA VAL A 690 10.72 -36.74 1.92
C VAL A 690 11.25 -36.31 0.56
N ILE A 691 11.04 -37.12 -0.44
CA ILE A 691 11.54 -36.91 -1.80
C ILE A 691 10.37 -36.84 -2.77
N VAL A 692 10.28 -35.77 -3.51
CA VAL A 692 9.42 -35.68 -4.70
C VAL A 692 10.29 -35.90 -5.92
N SER A 693 9.99 -36.91 -6.72
CA SER A 693 10.72 -37.19 -7.95
C SER A 693 9.83 -37.84 -9.01
N HIS A 694 10.09 -37.47 -10.25
CA HIS A 694 9.56 -38.18 -11.42
C HIS A 694 10.54 -39.22 -11.96
N ARG A 695 11.74 -39.30 -11.39
CA ARG A 695 12.80 -40.20 -11.81
C ARG A 695 12.82 -41.47 -10.93
N LEU A 696 12.80 -42.60 -11.59
CA LEU A 696 12.63 -43.90 -10.96
C LEU A 696 13.79 -44.30 -10.07
N THR A 697 15.02 -44.01 -10.50
CA THR A 697 16.26 -44.24 -9.74
C THR A 697 16.22 -43.60 -8.36
N THR A 698 15.56 -42.44 -8.27
CA THR A 698 15.42 -41.71 -7.01
C THR A 698 14.34 -42.28 -6.08
N VAL A 699 13.31 -42.95 -6.66
CA VAL A 699 12.15 -43.45 -5.89
C VAL A 699 12.35 -44.86 -5.36
N GLN A 700 13.12 -45.67 -6.07
CA GLN A 700 13.31 -47.11 -5.74
C GLN A 700 13.93 -47.38 -4.35
N TRP A 701 14.72 -46.48 -3.83
CA TRP A 701 15.37 -46.64 -2.54
C TRP A 701 14.58 -46.09 -1.34
N ALA A 702 13.38 -45.49 -1.63
CA ALA A 702 12.50 -45.03 -0.55
C ALA A 702 11.89 -46.23 0.22
N ASP A 703 11.82 -46.06 1.54
CA ASP A 703 11.19 -47.07 2.41
C ASP A 703 9.68 -47.17 2.17
N LEU A 704 9.04 -46.03 1.82
CA LEU A 704 7.61 -45.93 1.58
C LEU A 704 7.34 -44.96 0.44
N ILE A 705 6.41 -45.28 -0.44
CA ILE A 705 6.03 -44.49 -1.59
C ILE A 705 4.52 -44.18 -1.51
N TYR A 706 4.17 -42.92 -1.67
CA TYR A 706 2.80 -42.44 -1.83
C TYR A 706 2.59 -41.93 -3.25
N VAL A 707 1.56 -42.46 -3.93
CA VAL A 707 1.20 -42.09 -5.30
C VAL A 707 0.08 -41.07 -5.28
N PHE A 708 0.35 -39.89 -5.81
CA PHE A 708 -0.58 -38.77 -5.87
C PHE A 708 -1.27 -38.70 -7.23
N ASP A 709 -2.58 -38.51 -7.23
CA ASP A 709 -3.37 -38.18 -8.40
C ASP A 709 -4.48 -37.19 -8.03
N GLN A 710 -4.59 -36.08 -8.78
CA GLN A 710 -5.61 -35.04 -8.61
C GLN A 710 -5.83 -34.58 -7.16
N GLY A 711 -4.75 -34.40 -6.43
CA GLY A 711 -4.78 -33.93 -5.02
C GLY A 711 -5.14 -35.01 -4.00
N LYS A 712 -5.13 -36.30 -4.37
CA LYS A 712 -5.41 -37.42 -3.49
C LYS A 712 -4.28 -38.43 -3.52
N ILE A 713 -4.16 -39.24 -2.46
CA ILE A 713 -3.31 -40.42 -2.44
C ILE A 713 -4.15 -41.61 -2.94
N ILE A 714 -3.68 -42.24 -4.00
CA ILE A 714 -4.40 -43.39 -4.63
C ILE A 714 -3.75 -44.74 -4.35
N GLU A 715 -2.41 -44.73 -4.10
CA GLU A 715 -1.65 -45.94 -3.78
C GLU A 715 -0.59 -45.63 -2.76
N SER A 716 -0.26 -46.58 -1.88
CA SER A 716 0.87 -46.53 -0.96
C SER A 716 1.47 -47.90 -0.77
N GLY A 717 2.79 -47.96 -0.53
CA GLY A 717 3.54 -49.19 -0.28
C GLY A 717 5.02 -49.07 -0.65
N THR A 718 5.77 -50.15 -0.55
CA THR A 718 7.14 -50.25 -1.04
C THR A 718 7.20 -50.34 -2.55
N HIS A 719 8.36 -50.11 -3.14
CA HIS A 719 8.56 -50.24 -4.60
C HIS A 719 8.09 -51.62 -5.14
N GLN A 720 8.47 -52.71 -4.44
CA GLN A 720 8.11 -54.07 -4.86
C GLN A 720 6.58 -54.33 -4.80
N GLU A 721 5.93 -53.89 -3.72
CA GLU A 721 4.48 -54.00 -3.56
C GLU A 721 3.72 -53.23 -4.65
N LEU A 722 4.12 -52.01 -4.95
CA LEU A 722 3.45 -51.14 -5.91
C LEU A 722 3.65 -51.63 -7.36
N ILE A 723 4.80 -52.18 -7.70
CA ILE A 723 5.02 -52.84 -9.00
C ILE A 723 4.10 -54.05 -9.20
N SER A 724 3.93 -54.85 -8.14
CA SER A 724 3.08 -56.08 -8.22
C SER A 724 1.60 -55.75 -8.31
N LYS A 725 1.13 -54.59 -7.86
CA LYS A 725 -0.30 -54.17 -7.88
C LYS A 725 -0.85 -53.82 -9.25
N ASN A 726 -0.01 -53.70 -10.31
CA ASN A 726 -0.40 -53.29 -11.64
C ASN A 726 -1.21 -51.96 -11.70
N GLY A 727 -0.94 -51.06 -10.80
CA GLY A 727 -1.65 -49.79 -10.63
C GLY A 727 -1.03 -48.60 -11.38
N LYS A 728 -1.37 -47.38 -10.93
CA LYS A 728 -0.84 -46.11 -11.48
C LYS A 728 0.67 -46.03 -11.35
N TYR A 729 1.23 -46.50 -10.21
CA TYR A 729 2.68 -46.51 -9.98
C TYR A 729 3.39 -47.32 -11.06
N GLN A 730 2.95 -48.55 -11.35
CA GLN A 730 3.54 -49.38 -12.39
C GLN A 730 3.42 -48.74 -13.77
N SER A 731 2.27 -48.13 -14.08
CA SER A 731 2.11 -47.42 -15.35
C SER A 731 3.08 -46.28 -15.54
N LEU A 732 3.30 -45.47 -14.50
CA LEU A 732 4.31 -44.37 -14.45
C LEU A 732 5.72 -44.95 -14.60
N PHE A 733 6.03 -46.06 -13.90
CA PHE A 733 7.31 -46.74 -13.94
C PHE A 733 7.61 -47.29 -15.36
N THR A 734 6.66 -47.96 -15.99
CA THR A 734 6.81 -48.51 -17.34
C THR A 734 6.96 -47.41 -18.39
N ALA A 735 6.22 -46.31 -18.24
CA ALA A 735 6.30 -45.19 -19.17
C ALA A 735 7.66 -44.47 -19.08
N ALA A 736 8.27 -44.40 -17.91
CA ALA A 736 9.58 -43.76 -17.74
C ALA A 736 10.71 -44.67 -18.27
N ASN A 737 10.65 -46.00 -18.07
CA ASN A 737 11.65 -46.95 -18.60
C ASN A 737 11.59 -47.08 -20.15
N LYS A 738 10.52 -46.68 -20.79
CA LYS A 738 10.43 -46.61 -22.26
C LYS A 738 11.02 -45.36 -22.85
N LYS A 739 11.31 -44.34 -22.04
CA LYS A 739 11.89 -43.05 -22.44
C LYS A 739 13.39 -42.94 -22.11
N SER A 740 13.93 -43.78 -21.26
CA SER A 740 15.38 -43.97 -21.02
C SER A 740 15.93 -45.03 -21.98
#